data_4fca769bcc4688594bef766f6f4f29a0
#
_entry.id   4fca769bcc4688594bef766f6f4f29a0
#
_cell.length_a   1.000
_cell.length_b   1.000
_cell.length_c   1.000
_cell.angle_alpha   90.00
_cell.angle_beta   90.00
_cell.angle_gamma   90.00
#
_symmetry.space_group_name_H-M   'P 1'
#
loop_
_entity.id
_entity.type
_entity.pdbx_description
1 polymer ?
#
loop_
_entity_poly.entity_id
_entity_poly.type
_entity_poly.pdbx_seq_one_letter_code
_entity_poly.pdbx_strand_id
1 'polypeptide(L)'
;MNKWYRKTGVKAIVLIVAILSGAMLITNLLSLMNLAGSTDLPSLWTMSQQPFEESQEFNYMVENYMDDVLTQIRLENLFETDGMMNRNKEIDVMEYSKNDTANGENVSGIAYSLEELINWGEDFDSAESDNYAKNSVIVCQKPEGTYEYYYTSDFMTRVESGVFDIIMQDGSDVDGFLQELQNGKYTSSGFYNFDIVDMEGNILYTDCWNFGSALIEKYAPQGAENLLQVVNNSPRLNGKLSVIYDDLAYTLGNIYSDYQNYQMGFEHLEEGNTNFTYIYANNDTKKVVTNKTSYENYAELEKNVQNLISEKDVKYMVIYPKLKDFNSNMNVSKSDKWEKLRSYSSEKKWNSVFAVAVDTTYTIQDQFYQNKVAYDNNIPYFKGTTWLLVLSIILFLGATIWLTLEAGRTAEDEELHLNGFDHWKTEIAAVLIVLIWIVGSYIGIHFWNGNIYTMINDIPTYLKDGGTYFEYYYARGMDVSSAYMSASLYLPSLSIAELAEIYFYGVFTLGCFFMGYVSLIKRIKGRNLWKNSLLRVIVRFIYKIYDNRKKTTKTVLLLCGFFLVQGIAVLFRNGVTMLLVLLADVGVFYVVLNGLLLKEKLKKGIEEIALGNMEYQIPLQGLRGENLKLAEMINGIANGFHMAVEEAMKNERLKTDLITNVSHDIKTPLTSIINYVAILKQSDIADPKIQGY
;
A
#
# COMPACT_ATOMS: atom_id res chain seq x y z
N MET A 1 -35.42 -23.54 41.26
CA MET A 1 -35.35 -24.32 40.00
C MET A 1 -33.90 -24.65 39.71
N ASN A 2 -33.59 -25.97 39.73
CA ASN A 2 -32.20 -26.41 39.48
C ASN A 2 -31.82 -26.05 38.01
N LYS A 3 -30.94 -25.09 37.82
CA LYS A 3 -30.51 -24.62 36.49
C LYS A 3 -29.52 -25.61 35.89
N TRP A 4 -30.02 -26.78 35.43
CA TRP A 4 -29.25 -27.92 34.91
C TRP A 4 -28.20 -27.51 33.85
N TYR A 5 -28.50 -26.47 33.07
CA TYR A 5 -27.59 -25.92 32.03
C TYR A 5 -26.32 -25.28 32.62
N ARG A 6 -26.30 -24.95 33.92
CA ARG A 6 -25.11 -24.43 34.62
C ARG A 6 -24.23 -25.51 35.26
N LYS A 7 -24.60 -26.77 35.12
CA LYS A 7 -23.75 -27.88 35.63
C LYS A 7 -22.39 -27.88 34.93
N THR A 8 -21.33 -28.23 35.66
CA THR A 8 -19.93 -28.26 35.17
C THR A 8 -19.79 -29.09 33.88
N GLY A 9 -20.48 -30.24 33.81
CA GLY A 9 -20.46 -31.07 32.59
C GLY A 9 -21.04 -30.39 31.36
N VAL A 10 -22.15 -29.64 31.52
CA VAL A 10 -22.72 -28.88 30.40
C VAL A 10 -21.76 -27.77 29.92
N LYS A 11 -21.12 -27.05 30.84
CA LYS A 11 -20.12 -26.04 30.52
C LYS A 11 -18.91 -26.62 29.80
N ALA A 12 -18.45 -27.79 30.22
CA ALA A 12 -17.35 -28.50 29.56
C ALA A 12 -17.74 -28.90 28.12
N ILE A 13 -18.97 -29.41 27.92
CA ILE A 13 -19.47 -29.74 26.58
C ILE A 13 -19.55 -28.51 25.71
N VAL A 14 -20.12 -27.39 26.19
CA VAL A 14 -20.23 -26.15 25.39
C VAL A 14 -18.84 -25.57 25.10
N LEU A 15 -17.89 -25.66 26.01
CA LEU A 15 -16.50 -25.27 25.79
C LEU A 15 -15.85 -26.12 24.69
N ILE A 16 -16.04 -27.42 24.71
CA ILE A 16 -15.56 -28.32 23.66
C ILE A 16 -16.20 -27.95 22.32
N VAL A 17 -17.52 -27.73 22.30
CA VAL A 17 -18.22 -27.29 21.06
C VAL A 17 -17.64 -25.97 20.55
N ALA A 18 -17.38 -24.99 21.41
CA ALA A 18 -16.77 -23.72 21.00
C ALA A 18 -15.39 -23.91 20.39
N ILE A 19 -14.54 -24.75 21.01
CA ILE A 19 -13.19 -25.03 20.50
C ILE A 19 -13.25 -25.75 19.15
N LEU A 20 -14.02 -26.83 19.05
CA LEU A 20 -14.11 -27.64 17.83
C LEU A 20 -14.75 -26.88 16.69
N SER A 21 -15.85 -26.16 16.95
CA SER A 21 -16.51 -25.35 15.90
C SER A 21 -15.64 -24.17 15.46
N GLY A 22 -14.89 -23.55 16.38
CA GLY A 22 -13.96 -22.49 16.02
C GLY A 22 -12.75 -23.01 15.20
N ALA A 23 -12.22 -24.18 15.55
CA ALA A 23 -11.17 -24.81 14.74
C ALA A 23 -11.69 -25.16 13.34
N MET A 24 -12.92 -25.70 13.24
CA MET A 24 -13.57 -25.97 11.96
C MET A 24 -13.84 -24.71 11.15
N LEU A 25 -14.18 -23.60 11.81
CA LEU A 25 -14.34 -22.30 11.16
C LEU A 25 -13.03 -21.85 10.49
N ILE A 26 -11.91 -21.90 11.23
CA ILE A 26 -10.59 -21.55 10.71
C ILE A 26 -10.20 -22.45 9.54
N THR A 27 -10.36 -23.75 9.68
CA THR A 27 -10.02 -24.76 8.66
C THR A 27 -10.83 -24.51 7.38
N ASN A 28 -12.16 -24.35 7.49
CA ASN A 28 -13.01 -24.10 6.35
C ASN A 28 -12.73 -22.75 5.68
N LEU A 29 -12.41 -21.71 6.46
CA LEU A 29 -12.06 -20.41 5.93
C LEU A 29 -10.76 -20.50 5.10
N LEU A 30 -9.70 -21.10 5.65
CA LEU A 30 -8.43 -21.27 4.95
C LEU A 30 -8.58 -22.17 3.72
N SER A 31 -9.39 -23.22 3.81
CA SER A 31 -9.71 -24.08 2.68
C SER A 31 -10.41 -23.33 1.55
N LEU A 32 -11.39 -22.46 1.87
CA LEU A 32 -12.07 -21.63 0.88
C LEU A 32 -11.14 -20.56 0.30
N MET A 33 -10.28 -19.96 1.11
CA MET A 33 -9.28 -19.00 0.63
C MET A 33 -8.28 -19.65 -0.33
N ASN A 34 -7.85 -20.88 -0.03
CA ASN A 34 -6.97 -21.64 -0.91
C ASN A 34 -7.67 -22.02 -2.21
N LEU A 35 -8.95 -22.42 -2.16
CA LEU A 35 -9.74 -22.76 -3.34
C LEU A 35 -10.09 -21.50 -4.17
N ALA A 36 -10.30 -20.36 -3.53
CA ALA A 36 -10.58 -19.09 -4.21
C ALA A 36 -9.40 -18.61 -5.07
N GLY A 37 -8.16 -18.84 -4.61
CA GLY A 37 -6.96 -18.47 -5.36
C GLY A 37 -7.00 -17.04 -5.87
N SER A 38 -7.03 -16.90 -7.20
CA SER A 38 -7.19 -15.63 -7.91
C SER A 38 -8.64 -15.20 -8.13
N THR A 39 -9.61 -16.07 -7.81
CA THR A 39 -11.05 -15.84 -8.04
C THR A 39 -11.73 -15.43 -6.73
N ASP A 40 -12.60 -14.43 -6.76
CA ASP A 40 -13.35 -14.01 -5.58
C ASP A 40 -14.47 -15.02 -5.20
N LEU A 41 -14.83 -15.06 -3.92
CA LEU A 41 -15.86 -15.97 -3.40
C LEU A 41 -17.24 -15.82 -4.07
N PRO A 42 -17.74 -14.60 -4.39
CA PRO A 42 -18.97 -14.43 -5.15
C PRO A 42 -18.94 -15.07 -6.53
N SER A 43 -17.82 -14.95 -7.26
CA SER A 43 -17.64 -15.58 -8.57
C SER A 43 -17.65 -17.11 -8.48
N LEU A 44 -16.95 -17.70 -7.48
CA LEU A 44 -17.01 -19.13 -7.19
C LEU A 44 -18.43 -19.61 -6.87
N TRP A 45 -19.21 -18.82 -6.13
CA TRP A 45 -20.60 -19.15 -5.84
C TRP A 45 -21.44 -19.18 -7.11
N THR A 46 -21.27 -18.18 -7.99
CA THR A 46 -21.96 -18.13 -9.29
C THR A 46 -21.56 -19.31 -10.18
N MET A 47 -20.27 -19.60 -10.30
CA MET A 47 -19.74 -20.75 -11.03
C MET A 47 -20.34 -22.07 -10.51
N SER A 48 -20.50 -22.20 -9.19
CA SER A 48 -21.05 -23.40 -8.59
C SER A 48 -22.51 -23.72 -8.97
N GLN A 49 -23.22 -22.81 -9.61
CA GLN A 49 -24.61 -23.00 -10.03
C GLN A 49 -24.74 -23.50 -11.48
N GLN A 50 -23.65 -23.55 -12.23
CA GLN A 50 -23.63 -23.89 -13.67
C GLN A 50 -22.75 -25.09 -13.94
N PRO A 51 -22.96 -25.84 -15.02
CA PRO A 51 -22.00 -26.84 -15.52
C PRO A 51 -20.73 -26.12 -16.02
N PHE A 52 -19.64 -26.87 -16.12
CA PHE A 52 -18.33 -26.33 -16.55
C PHE A 52 -18.43 -25.63 -17.93
N GLU A 53 -19.16 -26.22 -18.87
CA GLU A 53 -19.33 -25.73 -20.25
C GLU A 53 -20.15 -24.43 -20.36
N GLU A 54 -20.81 -23.99 -19.26
CA GLU A 54 -21.51 -22.70 -19.15
C GLU A 54 -20.74 -21.70 -18.27
N SER A 55 -19.62 -22.12 -17.68
CA SER A 55 -18.83 -21.31 -16.77
C SER A 55 -18.03 -20.24 -17.52
N GLN A 56 -17.66 -19.17 -16.80
CA GLN A 56 -16.72 -18.16 -17.32
C GLN A 56 -15.34 -18.76 -17.59
N GLU A 57 -14.94 -19.74 -16.80
CA GLU A 57 -13.68 -20.46 -16.93
C GLU A 57 -13.56 -21.15 -18.27
N PHE A 58 -14.60 -21.90 -18.67
CA PHE A 58 -14.65 -22.53 -19.98
C PHE A 58 -14.53 -21.50 -21.11
N ASN A 59 -15.26 -20.38 -20.98
CA ASN A 59 -15.19 -19.31 -21.97
C ASN A 59 -13.78 -18.70 -22.06
N TYR A 60 -13.12 -18.50 -20.90
CA TYR A 60 -11.76 -17.97 -20.84
C TYR A 60 -10.75 -18.93 -21.47
N MET A 61 -10.90 -20.23 -21.24
CA MET A 61 -10.05 -21.24 -21.90
C MET A 61 -10.19 -21.20 -23.43
N VAL A 62 -11.43 -21.14 -23.92
CA VAL A 62 -11.68 -21.02 -25.38
C VAL A 62 -11.02 -19.78 -25.94
N GLU A 63 -11.05 -18.65 -25.21
CA GLU A 63 -10.39 -17.41 -25.62
C GLU A 63 -8.88 -17.54 -25.64
N ASN A 64 -8.26 -18.17 -24.64
CA ASN A 64 -6.82 -18.39 -24.62
C ASN A 64 -6.38 -19.23 -25.83
N TYR A 65 -7.10 -20.31 -26.11
CA TYR A 65 -6.83 -21.11 -27.29
C TYR A 65 -7.01 -20.34 -28.60
N MET A 66 -8.00 -19.44 -28.66
CA MET A 66 -8.15 -18.53 -29.80
C MET A 66 -6.98 -17.54 -29.92
N ASP A 67 -6.52 -16.99 -28.80
CA ASP A 67 -5.37 -16.10 -28.76
C ASP A 67 -4.08 -16.85 -29.18
N ASP A 68 -3.92 -18.11 -28.76
CA ASP A 68 -2.82 -18.98 -29.19
C ASP A 68 -2.85 -19.23 -30.69
N VAL A 69 -4.03 -19.52 -31.27
CA VAL A 69 -4.19 -19.67 -32.74
C VAL A 69 -3.79 -18.38 -33.47
N LEU A 70 -4.23 -17.22 -32.98
CA LEU A 70 -3.86 -15.93 -33.58
C LEU A 70 -2.36 -15.65 -33.45
N THR A 71 -1.79 -16.00 -32.32
CA THR A 71 -0.34 -15.89 -32.08
C THR A 71 0.43 -16.81 -33.00
N GLN A 72 0.01 -18.06 -33.15
CA GLN A 72 0.60 -19.00 -34.11
C GLN A 72 0.58 -18.41 -35.53
N ILE A 73 -0.59 -17.93 -35.99
CA ILE A 73 -0.74 -17.34 -37.33
C ILE A 73 0.17 -16.12 -37.50
N ARG A 74 0.29 -15.27 -36.47
CA ARG A 74 1.17 -14.11 -36.46
C ARG A 74 2.62 -14.51 -36.56
N LEU A 75 3.07 -15.48 -35.76
CA LEU A 75 4.44 -15.97 -35.74
C LEU A 75 4.81 -16.70 -37.05
N GLU A 76 3.93 -17.55 -37.58
CA GLU A 76 4.12 -18.16 -38.90
C GLU A 76 4.27 -17.09 -40.01
N ASN A 77 3.38 -16.07 -40.00
CA ASN A 77 3.51 -14.96 -40.95
C ASN A 77 4.77 -14.12 -40.76
N LEU A 78 5.28 -14.00 -39.54
CA LEU A 78 6.49 -13.25 -39.23
C LEU A 78 7.75 -14.03 -39.66
N PHE A 79 7.85 -15.32 -39.31
CA PHE A 79 9.06 -16.11 -39.48
C PHE A 79 9.12 -16.93 -40.77
N GLU A 80 7.98 -17.19 -41.41
CA GLU A 80 7.93 -18.08 -42.57
C GLU A 80 7.72 -17.34 -43.89
N THR A 81 8.14 -18.04 -44.96
CA THR A 81 7.77 -17.78 -46.34
C THR A 81 7.49 -19.13 -46.98
N ASP A 82 6.30 -19.28 -47.59
CA ASP A 82 5.82 -20.54 -48.19
C ASP A 82 5.81 -21.75 -47.23
N GLY A 83 5.49 -21.50 -45.94
CA GLY A 83 5.39 -22.53 -44.89
C GLY A 83 6.73 -23.03 -44.35
N MET A 84 7.82 -22.34 -44.64
CA MET A 84 9.14 -22.66 -44.10
C MET A 84 9.80 -21.42 -43.50
N MET A 85 10.53 -21.62 -42.40
CA MET A 85 11.28 -20.56 -41.78
C MET A 85 12.26 -19.90 -42.77
N ASN A 86 12.14 -18.58 -42.90
CA ASN A 86 13.03 -17.78 -43.77
C ASN A 86 13.82 -16.75 -42.96
N ARG A 87 15.03 -17.09 -42.57
CA ARG A 87 15.94 -16.21 -41.82
C ARG A 87 16.37 -14.95 -42.59
N ASN A 88 16.31 -15.00 -43.93
CA ASN A 88 16.67 -13.87 -44.79
C ASN A 88 15.45 -12.95 -45.10
N LYS A 89 14.30 -13.18 -44.49
CA LYS A 89 13.13 -12.33 -44.65
C LYS A 89 13.44 -10.93 -44.14
N GLU A 90 13.11 -9.92 -44.93
CA GLU A 90 13.23 -8.53 -44.50
C GLU A 90 12.13 -8.15 -43.53
N ILE A 91 12.47 -7.53 -42.40
CA ILE A 91 11.57 -7.05 -41.39
C ILE A 91 11.71 -5.53 -41.34
N ASP A 92 10.66 -4.85 -41.75
CA ASP A 92 10.50 -3.40 -41.60
C ASP A 92 10.18 -3.09 -40.13
N VAL A 93 11.10 -2.46 -39.41
CA VAL A 93 10.96 -2.23 -37.95
C VAL A 93 9.82 -1.28 -37.62
N MET A 94 9.50 -0.34 -38.51
CA MET A 94 8.38 0.58 -38.32
C MET A 94 7.01 -0.08 -38.56
N GLU A 95 6.97 -1.16 -39.32
CA GLU A 95 5.79 -1.99 -39.50
C GLU A 95 5.63 -2.96 -38.34
N TYR A 96 6.70 -3.63 -37.96
CA TYR A 96 6.72 -4.55 -36.84
C TYR A 96 6.30 -3.87 -35.51
N SER A 97 6.86 -2.72 -35.22
CA SER A 97 6.55 -1.98 -33.99
C SER A 97 5.06 -1.59 -33.88
N LYS A 98 4.37 -1.40 -35.00
CA LYS A 98 2.94 -1.04 -35.03
C LYS A 98 2.00 -2.23 -34.89
N ASN A 99 2.41 -3.36 -35.42
CA ASN A 99 1.49 -4.46 -35.71
C ASN A 99 2.01 -5.82 -35.19
N ASP A 100 3.20 -5.88 -34.61
CA ASP A 100 3.92 -7.12 -34.24
C ASP A 100 4.02 -8.12 -35.40
N THR A 101 3.96 -7.61 -36.65
CA THR A 101 4.05 -8.39 -37.88
C THR A 101 4.87 -7.65 -38.92
N ALA A 102 5.38 -8.39 -39.93
CA ALA A 102 6.01 -7.79 -41.07
C ALA A 102 5.73 -8.59 -42.33
N ASN A 103 5.42 -7.91 -43.43
CA ASN A 103 5.05 -8.55 -44.71
C ASN A 103 6.28 -8.98 -45.55
N GLY A 104 7.50 -8.75 -45.10
CA GLY A 104 8.71 -9.05 -45.83
C GLY A 104 9.05 -8.00 -46.91
N GLU A 105 8.48 -6.80 -46.79
CA GLU A 105 8.71 -5.65 -47.68
C GLU A 105 9.29 -4.49 -46.88
N ASN A 106 10.27 -3.78 -47.44
CA ASN A 106 10.83 -2.57 -46.85
C ASN A 106 10.00 -1.35 -47.27
N VAL A 107 8.86 -1.15 -46.61
CA VAL A 107 7.94 -0.05 -46.93
C VAL A 107 8.39 1.26 -46.32
N SER A 108 8.93 1.25 -45.12
CA SER A 108 9.38 2.48 -44.41
C SER A 108 10.71 2.99 -44.90
N GLY A 109 11.59 2.12 -45.38
CA GLY A 109 12.98 2.37 -45.76
C GLY A 109 13.99 1.95 -44.67
N ILE A 110 13.51 1.38 -43.58
CA ILE A 110 14.33 0.83 -42.48
C ILE A 110 13.93 -0.61 -42.24
N ALA A 111 14.62 -1.51 -42.88
CA ALA A 111 14.44 -2.95 -42.70
C ALA A 111 15.76 -3.67 -42.45
N TYR A 112 15.69 -4.78 -41.78
CA TYR A 112 16.79 -5.67 -41.41
C TYR A 112 16.42 -7.09 -41.74
N SER A 113 17.41 -7.95 -41.93
CA SER A 113 17.14 -9.37 -42.04
C SER A 113 16.65 -9.94 -40.70
N LEU A 114 15.75 -10.90 -40.77
CA LEU A 114 15.23 -11.57 -39.58
C LEU A 114 16.36 -12.22 -38.76
N GLU A 115 17.40 -12.77 -39.42
CA GLU A 115 18.56 -13.37 -38.73
C GLU A 115 19.32 -12.34 -37.91
N GLU A 116 19.56 -11.14 -38.44
CA GLU A 116 20.26 -10.08 -37.72
C GLU A 116 19.45 -9.64 -36.52
N LEU A 117 18.12 -9.41 -36.68
CA LEU A 117 17.26 -8.98 -35.59
C LEU A 117 17.17 -10.02 -34.46
N ILE A 118 17.07 -11.32 -34.78
CA ILE A 118 17.08 -12.40 -33.80
C ILE A 118 18.40 -12.41 -33.01
N ASN A 119 19.56 -12.37 -33.73
CA ASN A 119 20.86 -12.42 -33.10
C ASN A 119 21.11 -11.19 -32.21
N TRP A 120 20.67 -10.02 -32.64
CA TRP A 120 20.82 -8.78 -31.84
C TRP A 120 19.83 -8.74 -30.69
N GLY A 121 18.64 -9.28 -30.88
CA GLY A 121 17.59 -9.32 -29.86
C GLY A 121 17.94 -10.27 -28.71
N GLU A 122 18.72 -11.31 -28.95
CA GLU A 122 19.19 -12.24 -27.91
C GLU A 122 20.01 -11.54 -26.82
N ASP A 123 20.92 -10.64 -27.24
CA ASP A 123 21.81 -9.90 -26.36
C ASP A 123 21.34 -8.44 -26.09
N PHE A 124 20.14 -8.09 -26.53
CA PHE A 124 19.66 -6.72 -26.41
C PHE A 124 19.26 -6.37 -24.98
N ASP A 125 20.06 -5.50 -24.35
CA ASP A 125 19.70 -4.87 -23.09
C ASP A 125 19.45 -3.37 -23.30
N SER A 126 18.23 -2.93 -23.10
CA SER A 126 17.84 -1.52 -23.16
C SER A 126 18.58 -0.66 -22.12
N ALA A 127 19.23 -1.27 -21.12
CA ALA A 127 19.99 -0.61 -20.06
C ALA A 127 21.48 -0.41 -20.37
N GLU A 128 22.01 -0.83 -21.54
CA GLU A 128 23.40 -0.55 -21.94
C GLU A 128 23.65 0.94 -22.22
N SER A 129 23.37 1.79 -21.24
CA SER A 129 23.58 3.23 -21.29
C SER A 129 25.03 3.67 -20.97
N ASP A 130 25.92 2.77 -20.59
CA ASP A 130 27.26 3.12 -20.10
C ASP A 130 28.24 3.67 -21.19
N ASN A 131 27.88 3.60 -22.47
CA ASN A 131 28.64 4.21 -23.57
C ASN A 131 27.94 5.42 -24.20
N TYR A 132 27.03 6.03 -23.49
CA TYR A 132 26.18 7.13 -23.93
C TYR A 132 26.93 8.28 -24.61
N ALA A 133 28.04 8.73 -24.05
CA ALA A 133 28.82 9.85 -24.59
C ALA A 133 29.50 9.54 -25.93
N LYS A 134 29.83 8.28 -26.24
CA LYS A 134 30.49 7.90 -27.51
C LYS A 134 29.49 7.66 -28.64
N ASN A 135 28.31 7.19 -28.34
CA ASN A 135 27.30 6.74 -29.30
C ASN A 135 26.09 7.67 -29.40
N SER A 136 26.08 8.79 -28.67
CA SER A 136 24.98 9.76 -28.76
C SER A 136 25.02 10.49 -30.12
N VAL A 137 23.86 10.94 -30.54
CA VAL A 137 23.65 11.58 -31.84
C VAL A 137 23.42 13.09 -31.63
N ILE A 138 24.11 13.89 -32.46
CA ILE A 138 23.83 15.32 -32.56
C ILE A 138 22.84 15.53 -33.72
N VAL A 139 21.75 16.19 -33.42
CA VAL A 139 20.74 16.63 -34.39
C VAL A 139 21.07 18.06 -34.78
N CYS A 140 21.29 18.31 -36.08
CA CYS A 140 21.59 19.62 -36.62
C CYS A 140 20.41 20.10 -37.48
N GLN A 141 19.88 21.29 -37.23
CA GLN A 141 18.81 21.88 -38.01
C GLN A 141 19.37 22.80 -39.09
N LYS A 142 19.03 22.53 -40.33
CA LYS A 142 19.38 23.39 -41.49
C LYS A 142 18.50 24.63 -41.58
N PRO A 143 18.94 25.70 -42.24
CA PRO A 143 18.15 26.94 -42.38
C PRO A 143 16.78 26.71 -43.01
N GLU A 144 16.63 25.73 -43.91
CA GLU A 144 15.36 25.38 -44.54
C GLU A 144 14.42 24.53 -43.62
N GLY A 145 14.84 24.18 -42.39
CA GLY A 145 14.04 23.46 -41.44
C GLY A 145 14.15 21.94 -41.53
N THR A 146 15.01 21.40 -42.40
CA THR A 146 15.37 19.96 -42.41
C THR A 146 16.48 19.68 -41.42
N TYR A 147 16.71 18.39 -41.13
CA TYR A 147 17.68 17.97 -40.13
C TYR A 147 18.80 17.15 -40.78
N GLU A 148 19.97 17.18 -40.14
CA GLU A 148 21.07 16.28 -40.40
C GLU A 148 21.61 15.69 -39.07
N TYR A 149 22.01 14.46 -39.09
CA TYR A 149 22.32 13.69 -37.87
C TYR A 149 23.75 13.21 -37.93
N TYR A 150 24.50 13.41 -36.84
CA TYR A 150 25.87 12.99 -36.68
C TYR A 150 26.02 12.19 -35.40
N TYR A 151 26.89 11.18 -35.39
CA TYR A 151 27.42 10.68 -34.13
C TYR A 151 28.22 11.78 -33.45
N THR A 152 28.17 11.85 -32.12
CA THR A 152 28.87 12.88 -31.36
C THR A 152 30.35 12.93 -31.67
N SER A 153 31.02 11.76 -31.84
CA SER A 153 32.41 11.66 -32.25
C SER A 153 32.68 12.34 -33.59
N ASP A 154 31.83 12.10 -34.59
CA ASP A 154 32.02 12.62 -35.95
C ASP A 154 31.78 14.13 -35.99
N PHE A 155 30.74 14.61 -35.26
CA PHE A 155 30.48 16.01 -35.11
C PHE A 155 31.68 16.74 -34.49
N MET A 156 32.18 16.25 -33.36
CA MET A 156 33.32 16.85 -32.67
C MET A 156 34.60 16.82 -33.54
N THR A 157 34.85 15.75 -34.28
CA THR A 157 35.97 15.68 -35.24
C THR A 157 35.87 16.76 -36.34
N ARG A 158 34.66 17.05 -36.82
CA ARG A 158 34.44 18.13 -37.81
C ARG A 158 34.67 19.51 -37.22
N VAL A 159 34.29 19.72 -35.95
CA VAL A 159 34.60 20.97 -35.24
C VAL A 159 36.11 21.12 -35.02
N GLU A 160 36.78 20.07 -34.49
CA GLU A 160 38.22 20.09 -34.23
C GLU A 160 39.06 20.27 -35.49
N SER A 161 38.61 19.68 -36.62
CA SER A 161 39.28 19.85 -37.91
C SER A 161 38.98 21.18 -38.63
N GLY A 162 38.10 22.02 -38.07
CA GLY A 162 37.70 23.31 -38.65
C GLY A 162 36.73 23.17 -39.83
N VAL A 163 36.16 22.00 -40.09
CA VAL A 163 35.12 21.80 -41.09
C VAL A 163 33.82 22.49 -40.64
N PHE A 164 33.56 22.48 -39.34
CA PHE A 164 32.51 23.23 -38.69
C PHE A 164 33.12 24.31 -37.81
N ASP A 165 32.67 25.55 -37.98
CA ASP A 165 32.96 26.65 -37.05
C ASP A 165 31.66 27.13 -36.41
N ILE A 166 31.71 27.38 -35.08
CA ILE A 166 30.53 27.73 -34.30
C ILE A 166 30.59 29.22 -33.92
N ILE A 167 29.65 29.95 -34.38
CA ILE A 167 29.53 31.42 -34.15
C ILE A 167 28.40 31.68 -33.16
N MET A 168 28.75 31.96 -31.89
CA MET A 168 27.78 32.36 -30.88
C MET A 168 27.32 33.77 -31.09
N GLN A 169 26.01 33.99 -31.28
CA GLN A 169 25.43 35.30 -31.50
C GLN A 169 25.07 36.02 -30.19
N ASP A 170 24.95 35.28 -29.11
CA ASP A 170 24.63 35.79 -27.77
C ASP A 170 25.86 36.02 -26.88
N GLY A 171 27.07 35.77 -27.39
CA GLY A 171 28.32 35.91 -26.66
C GLY A 171 28.62 34.79 -25.63
N SER A 172 27.88 33.69 -25.69
CA SER A 172 28.10 32.50 -24.89
C SER A 172 29.46 31.85 -25.21
N ASP A 173 29.97 31.07 -24.26
CA ASP A 173 31.24 30.35 -24.40
C ASP A 173 31.07 29.09 -25.29
N VAL A 174 31.81 29.04 -26.41
CA VAL A 174 31.77 27.94 -27.36
C VAL A 174 32.30 26.64 -26.72
N ASP A 175 33.38 26.73 -25.94
CA ASP A 175 33.99 25.54 -25.33
C ASP A 175 33.03 24.91 -24.29
N GLY A 176 32.36 25.72 -23.48
CA GLY A 176 31.34 25.29 -22.55
C GLY A 176 30.15 24.64 -23.26
N PHE A 177 29.65 25.19 -24.32
CA PHE A 177 28.58 24.62 -25.14
C PHE A 177 28.97 23.27 -25.74
N LEU A 178 30.18 23.17 -26.35
CA LEU A 178 30.69 21.91 -26.89
C LEU A 178 30.83 20.83 -25.85
N GLN A 179 31.28 21.20 -24.67
CA GLN A 179 31.36 20.26 -23.54
C GLN A 179 29.97 19.75 -23.09
N GLU A 180 28.99 20.61 -23.03
CA GLU A 180 27.59 20.22 -22.72
C GLU A 180 27.01 19.31 -23.79
N LEU A 181 27.25 19.64 -25.08
CA LEU A 181 26.82 18.87 -26.22
C LEU A 181 27.48 17.47 -26.23
N GLN A 182 28.79 17.40 -26.02
CA GLN A 182 29.57 16.15 -25.98
C GLN A 182 29.15 15.25 -24.82
N ASN A 183 28.85 15.83 -23.67
CA ASN A 183 28.42 15.07 -22.46
C ASN A 183 26.93 14.71 -22.43
N GLY A 184 26.18 14.98 -23.49
CA GLY A 184 24.76 14.71 -23.58
C GLY A 184 23.89 15.55 -22.63
N LYS A 185 24.39 16.66 -22.15
CA LYS A 185 23.65 17.56 -21.26
C LYS A 185 22.77 18.56 -22.00
N TYR A 186 23.12 18.87 -23.23
CA TYR A 186 22.35 19.77 -24.08
C TYR A 186 21.43 18.98 -25.00
N THR A 187 20.17 18.78 -24.57
CA THR A 187 19.21 17.89 -25.21
C THR A 187 17.99 18.60 -25.82
N SER A 188 17.96 19.93 -25.82
CA SER A 188 16.83 20.68 -26.34
C SER A 188 17.31 21.86 -27.20
N SER A 189 16.61 22.13 -28.31
CA SER A 189 16.88 23.26 -29.22
C SER A 189 16.55 24.63 -28.61
N GLY A 190 17.19 25.67 -29.11
CA GLY A 190 16.84 27.07 -28.86
C GLY A 190 17.29 27.65 -27.52
N PHE A 191 18.16 27.00 -26.76
CA PHE A 191 18.71 27.53 -25.51
C PHE A 191 19.89 28.49 -25.77
N TYR A 192 20.75 28.15 -26.74
CA TYR A 192 21.84 29.00 -27.22
C TYR A 192 21.47 29.57 -28.57
N ASN A 193 21.95 30.76 -28.87
CA ASN A 193 21.77 31.42 -30.19
C ASN A 193 23.10 31.40 -30.95
N PHE A 194 23.22 30.54 -31.93
CA PHE A 194 24.44 30.31 -32.69
C PHE A 194 24.15 29.85 -34.12
N ASP A 195 25.12 30.02 -34.99
CA ASP A 195 25.18 29.42 -36.32
C ASP A 195 26.40 28.52 -36.43
N ILE A 196 26.26 27.38 -37.13
CA ILE A 196 27.40 26.55 -37.54
C ILE A 196 27.64 26.83 -39.00
N VAL A 197 28.87 27.23 -39.29
CA VAL A 197 29.27 27.64 -40.66
C VAL A 197 30.37 26.70 -41.19
N ASP A 198 30.49 26.66 -42.55
CA ASP A 198 31.57 25.98 -43.22
C ASP A 198 32.85 26.85 -43.29
N MET A 199 33.95 26.31 -43.88
CA MET A 199 35.22 27.01 -44.07
C MET A 199 35.09 28.31 -44.94
N GLU A 200 34.02 28.42 -45.71
CA GLU A 200 33.73 29.56 -46.56
C GLU A 200 32.84 30.60 -45.87
N GLY A 201 32.36 30.31 -44.70
CA GLY A 201 31.45 31.16 -43.89
C GLY A 201 29.99 31.01 -44.25
N ASN A 202 29.58 30.00 -45.01
CA ASN A 202 28.18 29.72 -45.29
C ASN A 202 27.52 29.04 -44.09
N ILE A 203 26.31 29.46 -43.74
CA ILE A 203 25.55 28.82 -42.63
C ILE A 203 25.10 27.43 -43.06
N LEU A 204 25.60 26.42 -42.36
CA LEU A 204 25.21 25.02 -42.51
C LEU A 204 24.02 24.70 -41.62
N TYR A 205 24.08 25.09 -40.35
CA TYR A 205 23.05 24.79 -39.36
C TYR A 205 22.77 26.04 -38.50
N THR A 206 21.51 26.21 -38.15
CA THR A 206 21.02 27.28 -37.29
C THR A 206 20.74 26.84 -35.87
N ASP A 207 20.81 25.54 -35.59
CA ASP A 207 20.65 24.95 -34.27
C ASP A 207 21.21 23.52 -34.24
N CYS A 208 21.66 23.07 -33.09
CA CYS A 208 21.95 21.66 -32.87
C CYS A 208 21.77 21.28 -31.38
N TRP A 209 21.46 20.02 -31.13
CA TRP A 209 21.33 19.47 -29.77
C TRP A 209 21.65 17.98 -29.73
N ASN A 210 21.94 17.47 -28.55
CA ASN A 210 22.18 16.05 -28.36
C ASN A 210 20.85 15.28 -28.31
N PHE A 211 20.72 14.22 -29.08
CA PHE A 211 19.60 13.30 -29.03
C PHE A 211 19.80 12.33 -27.86
N GLY A 212 18.87 12.29 -26.91
CA GLY A 212 19.00 11.64 -25.61
C GLY A 212 19.12 10.11 -25.58
N SER A 213 19.03 9.40 -26.72
CA SER A 213 19.26 7.96 -26.83
C SER A 213 20.05 7.65 -28.10
N ALA A 214 20.91 6.63 -28.03
CA ALA A 214 21.71 6.19 -29.14
C ALA A 214 21.71 4.68 -29.24
N LEU A 215 21.42 4.14 -30.42
CA LEU A 215 21.68 2.77 -30.78
C LEU A 215 23.06 2.63 -31.33
N ILE A 216 23.73 1.50 -31.06
CA ILE A 216 25.10 1.24 -31.47
C ILE A 216 25.17 1.09 -33.00
N GLU A 217 26.30 1.48 -33.61
CA GLU A 217 26.53 1.38 -35.06
C GLU A 217 26.34 -0.05 -35.62
N LYS A 218 26.49 -1.10 -34.81
CA LYS A 218 26.23 -2.48 -35.21
C LYS A 218 24.81 -2.72 -35.74
N TYR A 219 23.84 -1.88 -35.38
CA TYR A 219 22.47 -1.99 -35.88
C TYR A 219 22.24 -1.24 -37.19
N ALA A 220 23.22 -1.26 -38.09
CA ALA A 220 23.08 -0.66 -39.42
C ALA A 220 22.11 -1.45 -40.31
N PRO A 221 21.20 -0.74 -41.04
CA PRO A 221 20.39 -1.40 -42.07
C PRO A 221 21.23 -2.01 -43.17
N GLN A 222 20.72 -3.06 -43.81
CA GLN A 222 21.45 -3.79 -44.84
C GLN A 222 21.93 -2.86 -45.96
N GLY A 223 23.22 -2.90 -46.26
CA GLY A 223 23.86 -2.08 -47.28
C GLY A 223 24.20 -0.63 -46.90
N ALA A 224 24.00 -0.25 -45.64
CA ALA A 224 24.40 1.04 -45.09
C ALA A 224 25.54 0.87 -44.07
N GLU A 225 26.34 1.92 -43.88
CA GLU A 225 27.38 1.93 -42.86
C GLU A 225 26.79 2.05 -41.44
N ASN A 226 25.73 2.85 -41.33
CA ASN A 226 25.00 3.05 -40.08
C ASN A 226 23.58 3.60 -40.37
N LEU A 227 22.77 3.64 -39.35
CA LEU A 227 21.38 4.11 -39.42
C LEU A 227 21.30 5.59 -39.84
N LEU A 228 22.21 6.45 -39.34
CA LEU A 228 22.20 7.88 -39.64
C LEU A 228 22.42 8.15 -41.14
N GLN A 229 23.26 7.36 -41.82
CA GLN A 229 23.46 7.47 -43.25
C GLN A 229 22.15 7.28 -44.04
N VAL A 230 21.32 6.30 -43.61
CA VAL A 230 20.04 6.03 -44.27
C VAL A 230 19.06 7.18 -44.01
N VAL A 231 19.01 7.69 -42.80
CA VAL A 231 18.09 8.78 -42.43
C VAL A 231 18.49 10.09 -43.08
N ASN A 232 19.80 10.42 -43.12
CA ASN A 232 20.31 11.63 -43.75
C ASN A 232 20.05 11.64 -45.26
N ASN A 233 20.14 10.50 -45.92
CA ASN A 233 19.97 10.39 -47.38
C ASN A 233 18.51 10.25 -47.83
N SER A 234 17.57 10.09 -46.87
CA SER A 234 16.16 9.88 -47.17
C SER A 234 15.28 11.10 -46.74
N PRO A 235 14.78 11.92 -47.68
CA PRO A 235 13.86 13.00 -47.31
C PRO A 235 12.60 12.53 -46.56
N ARG A 236 12.17 11.30 -46.80
CA ARG A 236 11.00 10.67 -46.15
C ARG A 236 11.23 10.36 -44.66
N LEU A 237 12.47 10.07 -44.28
CA LEU A 237 12.86 9.75 -42.93
C LEU A 237 13.39 10.94 -42.14
N ASN A 238 13.59 12.06 -42.80
CA ASN A 238 14.05 13.29 -42.17
C ASN A 238 13.08 13.74 -41.06
N GLY A 239 13.61 14.06 -39.91
CA GLY A 239 12.84 14.39 -38.70
C GLY A 239 12.21 13.20 -37.93
N LYS A 240 12.45 11.97 -38.38
CA LYS A 240 11.86 10.76 -37.74
C LYS A 240 12.85 9.90 -36.95
N LEU A 241 14.06 10.38 -36.71
CA LEU A 241 15.09 9.57 -36.07
C LEU A 241 14.66 8.99 -34.73
N SER A 242 14.00 9.80 -33.88
CA SER A 242 13.50 9.32 -32.57
C SER A 242 12.51 8.15 -32.72
N VAL A 243 11.55 8.27 -33.63
CA VAL A 243 10.57 7.21 -33.90
C VAL A 243 11.27 5.95 -34.40
N ILE A 244 12.27 6.08 -35.28
CA ILE A 244 13.03 4.94 -35.81
C ILE A 244 13.82 4.24 -34.70
N TYR A 245 14.44 5.00 -33.78
CA TYR A 245 15.13 4.43 -32.63
C TYR A 245 14.16 3.70 -31.70
N ASP A 246 13.02 4.28 -31.38
CA ASP A 246 11.99 3.67 -30.55
C ASP A 246 11.46 2.38 -31.19
N ASP A 247 11.16 2.42 -32.51
CA ASP A 247 10.66 1.26 -33.25
C ASP A 247 11.70 0.14 -33.34
N LEU A 248 12.98 0.48 -33.55
CA LEU A 248 14.06 -0.50 -33.56
C LEU A 248 14.32 -1.10 -32.17
N ALA A 249 14.33 -0.28 -31.14
CA ALA A 249 14.46 -0.75 -29.75
C ALA A 249 13.31 -1.68 -29.35
N TYR A 250 12.08 -1.31 -29.71
CA TYR A 250 10.91 -2.17 -29.53
C TYR A 250 11.08 -3.52 -30.25
N THR A 251 11.51 -3.47 -31.52
CA THR A 251 11.73 -4.70 -32.32
C THR A 251 12.77 -5.59 -31.68
N LEU A 252 13.94 -5.04 -31.31
CA LEU A 252 15.01 -5.80 -30.68
C LEU A 252 14.60 -6.40 -29.33
N GLY A 253 13.80 -5.67 -28.55
CA GLY A 253 13.30 -6.13 -27.25
C GLY A 253 12.27 -7.28 -27.33
N ASN A 254 11.60 -7.46 -28.49
CA ASN A 254 10.51 -8.43 -28.61
C ASN A 254 10.81 -9.59 -29.59
N ILE A 255 11.60 -9.36 -30.64
CA ILE A 255 11.78 -10.32 -31.74
C ILE A 255 12.38 -11.66 -31.28
N TYR A 256 13.28 -11.64 -30.29
CA TYR A 256 13.90 -12.86 -29.76
C TYR A 256 12.90 -13.70 -28.95
N SER A 257 12.05 -13.05 -28.17
CA SER A 257 10.95 -13.72 -27.46
C SER A 257 9.94 -14.30 -28.42
N ASP A 258 9.58 -13.57 -29.49
CA ASP A 258 8.71 -14.08 -30.55
C ASP A 258 9.33 -15.29 -31.25
N TYR A 259 10.65 -15.27 -31.50
CA TYR A 259 11.36 -16.40 -32.07
C TYR A 259 11.37 -17.62 -31.15
N GLN A 260 11.58 -17.43 -29.85
CA GLN A 260 11.49 -18.52 -28.88
C GLN A 260 10.09 -19.12 -28.85
N ASN A 261 9.04 -18.29 -28.84
CA ASN A 261 7.66 -18.75 -28.90
C ASN A 261 7.35 -19.53 -30.19
N TYR A 262 7.88 -19.06 -31.34
CA TYR A 262 7.76 -19.78 -32.60
C TYR A 262 8.45 -21.15 -32.56
N GLN A 263 9.66 -21.24 -31.95
CA GLN A 263 10.39 -22.50 -31.81
C GLN A 263 9.73 -23.48 -30.84
N MET A 264 9.09 -23.00 -29.77
CA MET A 264 8.33 -23.86 -28.85
C MET A 264 7.13 -24.53 -29.52
N GLY A 265 6.59 -23.89 -30.56
CA GLY A 265 5.44 -24.41 -31.30
C GLY A 265 4.13 -24.40 -30.52
N PHE A 266 3.09 -24.92 -31.12
CA PHE A 266 1.73 -24.97 -30.59
C PHE A 266 1.18 -26.38 -30.61
N GLU A 267 1.95 -27.37 -30.14
CA GLU A 267 1.59 -28.80 -30.15
C GLU A 267 0.22 -29.08 -29.52
N HIS A 268 -0.18 -28.26 -28.53
CA HIS A 268 -1.48 -28.38 -27.87
C HIS A 268 -2.67 -27.97 -28.75
N LEU A 269 -2.44 -27.33 -29.90
CA LEU A 269 -3.46 -26.98 -30.87
C LEU A 269 -3.59 -28.04 -31.99
N GLU A 270 -2.67 -29.00 -32.12
CA GLU A 270 -2.67 -29.97 -33.20
C GLU A 270 -3.84 -30.97 -33.14
N GLU A 271 -4.25 -31.45 -34.31
CA GLU A 271 -5.30 -32.49 -34.45
C GLU A 271 -4.88 -33.75 -33.67
N GLY A 272 -5.76 -34.21 -32.77
CA GLY A 272 -5.51 -35.37 -31.91
C GLY A 272 -4.88 -35.07 -30.55
N ASN A 273 -4.36 -33.88 -30.34
CA ASN A 273 -3.83 -33.44 -29.05
C ASN A 273 -4.83 -32.63 -28.22
N THR A 274 -5.92 -32.19 -28.85
CA THR A 274 -6.91 -31.33 -28.21
C THR A 274 -8.34 -31.64 -28.59
N ASN A 275 -9.30 -31.38 -27.70
CA ASN A 275 -10.72 -31.33 -27.97
C ASN A 275 -11.16 -30.03 -28.68
N PHE A 276 -10.24 -29.10 -28.88
CA PHE A 276 -10.47 -27.80 -29.54
C PHE A 276 -10.21 -27.92 -31.05
N THR A 277 -11.18 -27.53 -31.86
CA THR A 277 -11.06 -27.45 -33.33
C THR A 277 -11.28 -26.01 -33.76
N TYR A 278 -10.45 -25.52 -34.67
CA TYR A 278 -10.59 -24.19 -35.21
C TYR A 278 -10.49 -24.11 -36.72
N ILE A 279 -11.11 -23.08 -37.29
CA ILE A 279 -11.00 -22.66 -38.69
C ILE A 279 -10.82 -21.15 -38.70
N TYR A 280 -9.65 -20.66 -39.07
CA TYR A 280 -9.39 -19.23 -39.35
C TYR A 280 -9.25 -19.08 -40.86
N ALA A 281 -10.12 -18.29 -41.47
CA ALA A 281 -10.12 -18.08 -42.93
C ALA A 281 -10.09 -16.58 -43.25
N ASN A 282 -9.07 -16.13 -43.95
CA ASN A 282 -8.98 -14.78 -44.48
C ASN A 282 -9.67 -14.70 -45.84
N ASN A 283 -10.71 -13.85 -45.94
CA ASN A 283 -11.52 -13.74 -47.15
C ASN A 283 -10.80 -13.04 -48.32
N ASP A 284 -9.77 -12.22 -48.03
CA ASP A 284 -9.02 -11.47 -49.04
C ASP A 284 -7.97 -12.36 -49.70
N THR A 285 -7.17 -13.06 -48.87
CA THR A 285 -6.09 -13.95 -49.30
C THR A 285 -6.59 -15.38 -49.65
N LYS A 286 -7.79 -15.73 -49.18
CA LYS A 286 -8.34 -17.07 -49.28
C LYS A 286 -7.53 -18.17 -48.55
N LYS A 287 -6.63 -17.76 -47.66
CA LYS A 287 -5.84 -18.65 -46.80
C LYS A 287 -6.73 -19.19 -45.70
N VAL A 288 -6.68 -20.49 -45.46
CA VAL A 288 -7.32 -21.14 -44.29
C VAL A 288 -6.24 -21.71 -43.41
N VAL A 289 -6.33 -21.46 -42.11
CA VAL A 289 -5.51 -22.08 -41.08
C VAL A 289 -6.44 -22.84 -40.13
N THR A 290 -6.17 -24.11 -39.94
CA THR A 290 -7.03 -25.01 -39.16
C THR A 290 -6.18 -26.17 -38.63
N ASN A 291 -6.57 -26.75 -37.52
CA ASN A 291 -5.96 -27.98 -37.00
C ASN A 291 -6.65 -29.25 -37.52
N LYS A 292 -7.60 -29.13 -38.43
CA LYS A 292 -8.31 -30.31 -39.03
C LYS A 292 -8.08 -30.34 -40.53
N THR A 293 -7.23 -31.24 -40.99
CA THR A 293 -6.80 -31.34 -42.38
C THR A 293 -7.99 -31.36 -43.39
N SER A 294 -9.13 -31.93 -42.98
CA SER A 294 -10.34 -31.94 -43.82
C SER A 294 -10.98 -30.56 -44.03
N TYR A 295 -10.57 -29.52 -43.30
CA TYR A 295 -11.15 -28.17 -43.33
C TYR A 295 -10.28 -27.11 -44.03
N GLU A 296 -9.14 -27.46 -44.60
CA GLU A 296 -8.19 -26.56 -45.26
C GLU A 296 -8.70 -25.87 -46.51
N ASN A 297 -9.74 -26.43 -47.16
CA ASN A 297 -10.22 -25.93 -48.44
C ASN A 297 -11.12 -24.71 -48.26
N TYR A 298 -10.66 -23.52 -48.68
CA TYR A 298 -11.44 -22.29 -48.65
C TYR A 298 -12.75 -22.36 -49.42
N ALA A 299 -12.78 -23.10 -50.56
CA ALA A 299 -14.00 -23.23 -51.38
C ALA A 299 -15.14 -23.96 -50.63
N GLU A 300 -14.81 -24.77 -49.62
CA GLU A 300 -15.77 -25.46 -48.75
C GLU A 300 -15.94 -24.81 -47.36
N LEU A 301 -15.44 -23.60 -47.17
CA LEU A 301 -15.42 -22.92 -45.88
C LEU A 301 -16.78 -22.92 -45.17
N GLU A 302 -17.83 -22.50 -45.87
CA GLU A 302 -19.16 -22.39 -45.26
C GLU A 302 -19.72 -23.80 -44.88
N LYS A 303 -19.50 -24.80 -45.68
CA LYS A 303 -19.83 -26.18 -45.37
C LYS A 303 -19.03 -26.71 -44.18
N ASN A 304 -17.73 -26.41 -44.12
CA ASN A 304 -16.84 -26.86 -43.06
C ASN A 304 -17.21 -26.19 -41.72
N VAL A 305 -17.51 -24.89 -41.72
CA VAL A 305 -18.05 -24.20 -40.56
C VAL A 305 -19.39 -24.80 -40.11
N GLN A 306 -20.29 -25.09 -41.03
CA GLN A 306 -21.57 -25.73 -40.69
C GLN A 306 -21.37 -27.15 -40.14
N ASN A 307 -20.45 -27.93 -40.69
CA ASN A 307 -20.11 -29.24 -40.14
C ASN A 307 -19.59 -29.11 -38.70
N LEU A 308 -18.64 -28.18 -38.45
CA LEU A 308 -18.04 -27.92 -37.12
C LEU A 308 -19.11 -27.62 -36.06
N ILE A 309 -20.06 -26.74 -36.35
CA ILE A 309 -21.08 -26.30 -35.38
C ILE A 309 -22.28 -27.26 -35.28
N SER A 310 -22.44 -28.20 -36.20
CA SER A 310 -23.56 -29.17 -36.24
C SER A 310 -23.21 -30.50 -35.54
N GLU A 311 -21.96 -30.68 -35.12
CA GLU A 311 -21.56 -31.83 -34.31
C GLU A 311 -22.33 -31.85 -32.99
N LYS A 312 -22.72 -33.05 -32.57
CA LYS A 312 -23.44 -33.22 -31.29
C LYS A 312 -22.44 -33.00 -30.13
N ASP A 313 -22.95 -32.44 -29.07
CA ASP A 313 -22.15 -32.23 -27.85
C ASP A 313 -20.90 -31.34 -28.06
N VAL A 314 -21.05 -30.23 -28.82
CA VAL A 314 -20.02 -29.21 -28.98
C VAL A 314 -20.45 -27.85 -28.43
N LYS A 315 -19.49 -27.14 -27.86
CA LYS A 315 -19.59 -25.71 -27.61
C LYS A 315 -18.81 -24.96 -28.66
N TYR A 316 -19.48 -24.01 -29.34
CA TYR A 316 -18.87 -23.31 -30.46
C TYR A 316 -19.05 -21.80 -30.42
N MET A 317 -18.17 -21.11 -31.14
CA MET A 317 -18.26 -19.70 -31.44
C MET A 317 -17.75 -19.45 -32.87
N VAL A 318 -18.54 -18.73 -33.67
CA VAL A 318 -18.17 -18.33 -35.04
C VAL A 318 -18.26 -16.82 -35.14
N ILE A 319 -17.13 -16.19 -35.42
CA ILE A 319 -16.99 -14.76 -35.57
C ILE A 319 -16.81 -14.45 -37.06
N TYR A 320 -17.76 -13.70 -37.57
CA TYR A 320 -17.77 -13.26 -38.98
C TYR A 320 -17.31 -11.80 -39.06
N PRO A 321 -16.95 -11.33 -40.30
CA PRO A 321 -16.59 -9.92 -40.50
C PRO A 321 -17.67 -8.92 -40.06
N LYS A 322 -18.91 -9.33 -40.03
CA LYS A 322 -20.04 -8.50 -39.55
C LYS A 322 -20.57 -9.03 -38.24
N LEU A 323 -20.64 -8.19 -37.21
CA LEU A 323 -21.16 -8.54 -35.89
C LEU A 323 -22.55 -9.18 -35.92
N LYS A 324 -23.42 -8.76 -36.83
CA LYS A 324 -24.77 -9.33 -36.95
C LYS A 324 -24.80 -10.83 -37.29
N ASP A 325 -23.73 -11.32 -37.92
CA ASP A 325 -23.63 -12.71 -38.39
C ASP A 325 -22.91 -13.59 -37.32
N PHE A 326 -22.50 -13.01 -36.18
CA PHE A 326 -21.90 -13.72 -35.07
C PHE A 326 -22.84 -14.84 -34.56
N ASN A 327 -22.31 -16.06 -34.45
CA ASN A 327 -23.06 -17.22 -34.00
C ASN A 327 -22.31 -17.97 -32.90
N SER A 328 -22.97 -18.27 -31.78
CA SER A 328 -22.39 -19.02 -30.67
C SER A 328 -23.49 -19.67 -29.83
N ASN A 329 -23.22 -20.85 -29.29
CA ASN A 329 -24.00 -21.49 -28.22
C ASN A 329 -23.36 -21.34 -26.84
N MET A 330 -22.27 -20.59 -26.73
CA MET A 330 -21.61 -20.25 -25.48
C MET A 330 -22.21 -18.98 -24.86
N ASN A 331 -22.11 -18.85 -23.54
CA ASN A 331 -22.56 -17.67 -22.81
C ASN A 331 -21.49 -16.57 -22.85
N VAL A 332 -21.37 -15.87 -23.96
CA VAL A 332 -20.37 -14.82 -24.22
C VAL A 332 -20.99 -13.52 -24.71
N SER A 333 -20.36 -12.40 -24.41
CA SER A 333 -20.73 -11.11 -25.00
C SER A 333 -20.28 -11.05 -26.45
N LYS A 334 -21.25 -11.01 -27.38
CA LYS A 334 -20.97 -11.00 -28.82
C LYS A 334 -20.19 -9.76 -29.27
N SER A 335 -20.51 -8.60 -28.72
CA SER A 335 -19.84 -7.36 -29.05
C SER A 335 -18.38 -7.38 -28.63
N ASP A 336 -18.13 -7.82 -27.39
CA ASP A 336 -16.77 -7.76 -26.82
C ASP A 336 -15.83 -8.73 -27.55
N LYS A 337 -16.33 -9.93 -27.87
CA LYS A 337 -15.55 -10.91 -28.61
C LYS A 337 -15.26 -10.47 -30.06
N TRP A 338 -16.24 -9.85 -30.70
CA TRP A 338 -16.06 -9.32 -32.04
C TRP A 338 -15.11 -8.13 -32.06
N GLU A 339 -15.20 -7.22 -31.08
CA GLU A 339 -14.30 -6.07 -30.96
C GLU A 339 -12.87 -6.48 -30.60
N LYS A 340 -12.72 -7.43 -29.68
CA LYS A 340 -11.41 -8.01 -29.33
C LYS A 340 -10.72 -8.55 -30.58
N LEU A 341 -11.39 -9.39 -31.35
CA LEU A 341 -10.80 -9.99 -32.55
C LEU A 341 -10.45 -8.95 -33.62
N ARG A 342 -11.29 -7.93 -33.76
CA ARG A 342 -11.04 -6.82 -34.68
C ARG A 342 -9.80 -6.02 -34.30
N SER A 343 -9.50 -5.88 -33.01
CA SER A 343 -8.31 -5.15 -32.54
C SER A 343 -6.99 -5.87 -32.87
N TYR A 344 -7.01 -7.20 -33.02
CA TYR A 344 -5.87 -7.98 -33.48
C TYR A 344 -5.53 -7.77 -34.97
N SER A 345 -6.45 -7.24 -35.77
CA SER A 345 -6.17 -6.94 -37.16
C SER A 345 -5.61 -5.53 -37.28
N SER A 346 -4.36 -5.42 -37.67
CA SER A 346 -3.70 -4.16 -38.03
C SER A 346 -4.32 -3.47 -39.24
N GLU A 347 -5.09 -4.20 -40.05
CA GLU A 347 -5.81 -3.68 -41.19
C GLU A 347 -7.08 -2.98 -40.74
N LYS A 348 -7.34 -1.80 -41.31
CA LYS A 348 -8.55 -0.96 -41.03
C LYS A 348 -9.87 -1.71 -41.24
N LYS A 349 -9.84 -2.94 -41.75
CA LYS A 349 -11.01 -3.72 -42.13
C LYS A 349 -10.76 -5.21 -41.96
N TRP A 350 -11.02 -5.70 -40.73
CA TRP A 350 -10.99 -7.14 -40.51
C TRP A 350 -11.99 -7.85 -41.43
N ASN A 351 -11.50 -8.78 -42.25
CA ASN A 351 -12.29 -9.53 -43.24
C ASN A 351 -11.96 -11.04 -43.18
N SER A 352 -12.02 -11.60 -41.95
CA SER A 352 -11.77 -13.01 -41.72
C SER A 352 -12.95 -13.68 -41.03
N VAL A 353 -13.08 -14.98 -41.20
CA VAL A 353 -13.99 -15.85 -40.43
C VAL A 353 -13.16 -16.62 -39.43
N PHE A 354 -13.52 -16.57 -38.17
CA PHE A 354 -12.90 -17.38 -37.13
C PHE A 354 -13.97 -18.24 -36.46
N ALA A 355 -13.94 -19.54 -36.73
CA ALA A 355 -14.82 -20.52 -36.14
C ALA A 355 -14.04 -21.44 -35.22
N VAL A 356 -14.53 -21.63 -34.00
CA VAL A 356 -13.96 -22.53 -33.01
C VAL A 356 -15.03 -23.42 -32.40
N ALA A 357 -14.66 -24.64 -32.06
CA ALA A 357 -15.53 -25.58 -31.37
C ALA A 357 -14.71 -26.43 -30.38
N VAL A 358 -15.33 -26.77 -29.26
CA VAL A 358 -14.79 -27.72 -28.27
C VAL A 358 -15.72 -28.91 -28.17
N ASP A 359 -15.18 -30.12 -28.37
CA ASP A 359 -15.89 -31.36 -28.11
C ASP A 359 -16.07 -31.58 -26.62
N THR A 360 -17.29 -31.44 -26.12
CA THR A 360 -17.62 -31.57 -24.70
C THR A 360 -17.79 -33.00 -24.23
N THR A 361 -17.54 -33.99 -25.11
CA THR A 361 -17.41 -35.40 -24.70
C THR A 361 -16.02 -35.69 -24.10
N TYR A 362 -15.06 -34.77 -24.32
CA TYR A 362 -13.68 -34.83 -23.81
C TYR A 362 -12.98 -36.16 -24.12
N THR A 363 -13.00 -36.57 -25.35
CA THR A 363 -12.37 -37.83 -25.80
C THR A 363 -10.85 -37.79 -25.66
N ILE A 364 -10.25 -36.60 -25.67
CA ILE A 364 -8.83 -36.34 -25.51
C ILE A 364 -8.58 -35.79 -24.09
N GLN A 365 -7.55 -36.31 -23.41
CA GLN A 365 -7.19 -35.87 -22.07
C GLN A 365 -6.31 -34.60 -22.11
N ASP A 366 -6.79 -33.59 -22.81
CA ASP A 366 -6.19 -32.28 -22.92
C ASP A 366 -6.50 -31.37 -21.70
N GLN A 367 -6.18 -30.11 -21.83
CA GLN A 367 -6.42 -29.12 -20.81
C GLN A 367 -7.93 -28.91 -20.51
N PHE A 368 -8.81 -29.01 -21.52
CA PHE A 368 -10.26 -28.92 -21.31
C PHE A 368 -10.78 -30.08 -20.45
N TYR A 369 -10.32 -31.29 -20.72
CA TYR A 369 -10.66 -32.46 -19.91
C TYR A 369 -10.16 -32.29 -18.47
N GLN A 370 -8.90 -31.88 -18.28
CA GLN A 370 -8.32 -31.73 -16.96
C GLN A 370 -9.06 -30.67 -16.13
N ASN A 371 -9.40 -29.52 -16.73
CA ASN A 371 -10.17 -28.47 -16.09
C ASN A 371 -11.61 -28.91 -15.79
N LYS A 372 -12.24 -29.69 -16.68
CA LYS A 372 -13.54 -30.30 -16.42
C LYS A 372 -13.52 -31.20 -15.20
N VAL A 373 -12.54 -32.08 -15.10
CA VAL A 373 -12.37 -32.97 -13.94
C VAL A 373 -12.10 -32.16 -12.66
N ALA A 374 -11.25 -31.16 -12.74
CA ALA A 374 -10.97 -30.28 -11.60
C ALA A 374 -12.22 -29.51 -11.16
N TYR A 375 -13.00 -28.98 -12.09
CA TYR A 375 -14.25 -28.29 -11.83
C TYR A 375 -15.27 -29.20 -11.13
N ASP A 376 -15.48 -30.39 -11.68
CA ASP A 376 -16.44 -31.37 -11.14
C ASP A 376 -16.06 -31.86 -9.75
N ASN A 377 -14.78 -31.90 -9.42
CA ASN A 377 -14.28 -32.24 -8.07
C ASN A 377 -14.37 -31.07 -7.10
N ASN A 378 -13.99 -29.85 -7.54
CA ASN A 378 -13.86 -28.68 -6.68
C ASN A 378 -15.20 -28.04 -6.34
N ILE A 379 -16.18 -28.06 -7.23
CA ILE A 379 -17.49 -27.44 -6.99
C ILE A 379 -18.27 -28.09 -5.83
N PRO A 380 -18.41 -29.43 -5.75
CA PRO A 380 -19.03 -30.08 -4.60
C PRO A 380 -18.27 -29.81 -3.30
N TYR A 381 -16.92 -29.80 -3.36
CA TYR A 381 -16.06 -29.48 -2.21
C TYR A 381 -16.30 -28.05 -1.75
N PHE A 382 -16.33 -27.06 -2.65
CA PHE A 382 -16.64 -25.66 -2.35
C PHE A 382 -18.01 -25.51 -1.68
N LYS A 383 -19.06 -26.12 -2.22
CA LYS A 383 -20.41 -26.10 -1.63
C LYS A 383 -20.44 -26.70 -0.23
N GLY A 384 -19.83 -27.87 -0.06
CA GLY A 384 -19.74 -28.54 1.22
C GLY A 384 -19.00 -27.71 2.28
N THR A 385 -17.84 -27.19 1.92
CA THR A 385 -17.00 -26.37 2.79
C THR A 385 -17.70 -25.05 3.18
N THR A 386 -18.42 -24.42 2.25
CA THR A 386 -19.19 -23.19 2.52
C THR A 386 -20.32 -23.45 3.54
N TRP A 387 -21.09 -24.54 3.38
CA TRP A 387 -22.13 -24.90 4.36
C TRP A 387 -21.55 -25.24 5.73
N LEU A 388 -20.41 -25.97 5.78
CA LEU A 388 -19.71 -26.27 7.00
C LEU A 388 -19.15 -24.99 7.67
N LEU A 389 -18.70 -24.00 6.89
CA LEU A 389 -18.29 -22.70 7.39
C LEU A 389 -19.46 -21.98 8.09
N VAL A 390 -20.61 -21.89 7.42
CA VAL A 390 -21.80 -21.23 8.00
C VAL A 390 -22.23 -21.93 9.30
N LEU A 391 -22.29 -23.26 9.30
CA LEU A 391 -22.64 -24.04 10.48
C LEU A 391 -21.63 -23.79 11.63
N SER A 392 -20.33 -23.78 11.32
CA SER A 392 -19.28 -23.56 12.31
C SER A 392 -19.34 -22.15 12.92
N ILE A 393 -19.67 -21.12 12.13
CA ILE A 393 -19.90 -19.75 12.62
C ILE A 393 -21.05 -19.72 13.63
N ILE A 394 -22.19 -20.33 13.28
CA ILE A 394 -23.38 -20.34 14.15
C ILE A 394 -23.07 -21.03 15.49
N LEU A 395 -22.45 -22.20 15.42
CA LEU A 395 -22.09 -23.00 16.62
C LEU A 395 -21.06 -22.26 17.48
N PHE A 396 -20.00 -21.70 16.86
CA PHE A 396 -18.94 -20.99 17.56
C PHE A 396 -19.46 -19.73 18.27
N LEU A 397 -20.23 -18.90 17.57
CA LEU A 397 -20.82 -17.69 18.17
C LEU A 397 -21.82 -18.03 19.26
N GLY A 398 -22.71 -18.99 19.01
CA GLY A 398 -23.70 -19.43 20.01
C GLY A 398 -23.05 -19.97 21.29
N ALA A 399 -22.04 -20.83 21.14
CA ALA A 399 -21.31 -21.39 22.27
C ALA A 399 -20.49 -20.32 23.02
N THR A 400 -19.82 -19.43 22.29
CA THR A 400 -19.03 -18.33 22.90
C THR A 400 -19.91 -17.33 23.65
N ILE A 401 -21.05 -16.93 23.09
CA ILE A 401 -22.02 -16.05 23.76
C ILE A 401 -22.52 -16.73 25.03
N TRP A 402 -22.91 -18.00 24.95
CA TRP A 402 -23.39 -18.75 26.10
C TRP A 402 -22.31 -18.88 27.19
N LEU A 403 -21.08 -19.24 26.82
CA LEU A 403 -19.94 -19.30 27.76
C LEU A 403 -19.71 -17.94 28.44
N THR A 404 -19.81 -16.85 27.67
CA THR A 404 -19.69 -15.49 28.20
C THR A 404 -20.78 -15.18 29.23
N LEU A 405 -22.03 -15.52 28.95
CA LEU A 405 -23.16 -15.24 29.83
C LEU A 405 -23.07 -16.07 31.13
N GLU A 406 -22.72 -17.34 31.04
CA GLU A 406 -22.74 -18.28 32.17
C GLU A 406 -21.36 -18.48 32.85
N ALA A 407 -20.32 -17.72 32.42
CA ALA A 407 -19.00 -17.77 33.04
C ALA A 407 -19.06 -17.40 34.55
N GLY A 408 -18.53 -18.29 35.40
CA GLY A 408 -18.43 -18.07 36.85
C GLY A 408 -19.71 -18.38 37.66
N ARG A 409 -20.87 -18.65 37.03
CA ARG A 409 -22.12 -18.99 37.74
C ARG A 409 -22.20 -20.50 37.98
N THR A 410 -22.86 -20.92 39.04
CA THR A 410 -23.11 -22.33 39.35
C THR A 410 -24.58 -22.73 39.19
N ALA A 411 -24.90 -24.02 39.26
CA ALA A 411 -26.28 -24.49 39.19
C ALA A 411 -27.05 -24.26 40.53
N GLU A 412 -26.32 -24.05 41.62
CA GLU A 412 -26.84 -23.98 42.97
C GLU A 412 -27.25 -22.52 43.35
N ASP A 413 -26.47 -21.55 42.90
CA ASP A 413 -26.68 -20.15 43.21
C ASP A 413 -26.44 -19.21 42.01
N GLU A 414 -26.66 -17.92 42.22
CA GLU A 414 -26.36 -16.88 41.21
C GLU A 414 -25.07 -16.13 41.51
N GLU A 415 -24.37 -16.51 42.58
CA GLU A 415 -23.13 -15.89 42.97
C GLU A 415 -22.00 -16.29 41.99
N LEU A 416 -21.02 -15.42 41.89
CA LEU A 416 -19.90 -15.61 40.97
C LEU A 416 -18.78 -16.39 41.66
N HIS A 417 -18.49 -17.57 41.17
CA HIS A 417 -17.42 -18.43 41.67
C HIS A 417 -16.16 -18.30 40.85
N LEU A 418 -15.07 -17.90 41.51
CA LEU A 418 -13.73 -17.80 40.92
C LEU A 418 -12.93 -19.06 41.30
N ASN A 419 -12.26 -19.66 40.32
CA ASN A 419 -11.38 -20.83 40.54
C ASN A 419 -9.99 -20.34 41.03
N GLY A 420 -9.15 -21.28 41.50
CA GLY A 420 -7.79 -20.99 41.95
C GLY A 420 -6.96 -20.24 40.93
N PHE A 421 -7.06 -20.61 39.64
CA PHE A 421 -6.41 -19.90 38.53
C PHE A 421 -6.91 -18.45 38.36
N ASP A 422 -8.18 -18.16 38.63
CA ASP A 422 -8.77 -16.81 38.54
C ASP A 422 -8.24 -15.88 39.64
N HIS A 423 -7.62 -16.43 40.70
CA HIS A 423 -6.98 -15.64 41.77
C HIS A 423 -5.51 -15.30 41.49
N TRP A 424 -4.89 -15.88 40.47
CA TRP A 424 -3.54 -15.52 40.06
C TRP A 424 -3.48 -14.09 39.54
N LYS A 425 -2.26 -13.47 39.57
CA LYS A 425 -2.08 -12.17 38.91
C LYS A 425 -2.43 -12.26 37.44
N THR A 426 -3.21 -11.31 36.98
CA THR A 426 -3.78 -11.35 35.62
C THR A 426 -2.72 -11.47 34.55
N GLU A 427 -1.62 -10.72 34.71
CA GLU A 427 -0.51 -10.71 33.77
C GLU A 427 0.27 -12.04 33.79
N ILE A 428 0.48 -12.62 34.96
CA ILE A 428 1.16 -13.93 35.11
C ILE A 428 0.33 -15.04 34.46
N ALA A 429 -0.99 -15.01 34.65
CA ALA A 429 -1.88 -15.98 34.03
C ALA A 429 -1.88 -15.85 32.50
N ALA A 430 -1.89 -14.62 31.98
CA ALA A 430 -1.83 -14.35 30.54
C ALA A 430 -0.48 -14.80 29.94
N VAL A 431 0.64 -14.46 30.57
CA VAL A 431 1.98 -14.89 30.14
C VAL A 431 2.10 -16.40 30.10
N LEU A 432 1.59 -17.10 31.13
CA LEU A 432 1.63 -18.55 31.15
C LEU A 432 0.86 -19.19 29.98
N ILE A 433 -0.33 -18.67 29.66
CA ILE A 433 -1.13 -19.16 28.53
C ILE A 433 -0.39 -18.94 27.21
N VAL A 434 0.19 -17.74 27.02
CA VAL A 434 0.97 -17.42 25.82
C VAL A 434 2.21 -18.30 25.71
N LEU A 435 2.91 -18.56 26.81
CA LEU A 435 4.06 -19.46 26.81
C LEU A 435 3.66 -20.92 26.46
N ILE A 436 2.54 -21.43 27.00
CA ILE A 436 2.01 -22.74 26.61
C ILE A 436 1.71 -22.77 25.12
N TRP A 437 1.08 -21.70 24.60
CA TRP A 437 0.76 -21.61 23.18
C TRP A 437 2.03 -21.55 22.30
N ILE A 438 3.04 -20.76 22.66
CA ILE A 438 4.31 -20.66 21.92
C ILE A 438 5.03 -22.00 21.91
N VAL A 439 5.21 -22.63 23.09
CA VAL A 439 5.92 -23.90 23.21
C VAL A 439 5.17 -25.03 22.48
N GLY A 440 3.85 -25.07 22.62
CA GLY A 440 3.04 -26.08 21.94
C GLY A 440 3.02 -25.87 20.42
N SER A 441 2.99 -24.64 19.96
CA SER A 441 3.10 -24.31 18.52
C SER A 441 4.47 -24.70 17.96
N TYR A 442 5.55 -24.41 18.68
CA TYR A 442 6.90 -24.79 18.29
C TYR A 442 7.05 -26.33 18.18
N ILE A 443 6.52 -27.08 19.16
CA ILE A 443 6.51 -28.54 19.14
C ILE A 443 5.66 -29.05 17.95
N GLY A 444 4.48 -28.48 17.74
CA GLY A 444 3.58 -28.87 16.66
C GLY A 444 4.20 -28.66 15.28
N ILE A 445 4.81 -27.50 15.04
CA ILE A 445 5.51 -27.17 13.77
C ILE A 445 6.68 -28.14 13.52
N HIS A 446 7.43 -28.48 14.57
CA HIS A 446 8.59 -29.40 14.45
C HIS A 446 8.16 -30.85 14.22
N PHE A 447 7.01 -31.25 14.75
CA PHE A 447 6.48 -32.61 14.61
C PHE A 447 5.84 -32.85 13.23
N TRP A 448 5.30 -31.78 12.60
CA TRP A 448 4.57 -31.84 11.32
C TRP A 448 5.31 -31.19 10.15
N ASN A 449 6.62 -31.34 10.05
CA ASN A 449 7.45 -30.97 8.89
C ASN A 449 7.27 -29.55 8.29
N GLY A 450 6.86 -28.58 9.06
CA GLY A 450 6.92 -27.16 8.65
C GLY A 450 5.87 -26.67 7.65
N ASN A 451 5.04 -27.53 7.09
CA ASN A 451 4.08 -27.18 6.03
C ASN A 451 3.08 -26.08 6.42
N ILE A 452 2.60 -26.06 7.68
CA ILE A 452 1.67 -25.00 8.14
C ILE A 452 2.34 -23.62 8.20
N TYR A 453 3.63 -23.59 8.57
CA TYR A 453 4.36 -22.32 8.71
C TYR A 453 4.56 -21.63 7.34
N THR A 454 4.91 -22.40 6.32
CA THR A 454 5.00 -21.91 4.94
C THR A 454 3.64 -21.46 4.44
N MET A 455 2.58 -22.24 4.62
CA MET A 455 1.22 -21.86 4.22
C MET A 455 0.71 -20.57 4.88
N ILE A 456 0.93 -20.38 6.19
CA ILE A 456 0.44 -19.19 6.91
C ILE A 456 1.26 -17.94 6.56
N ASN A 457 2.55 -18.09 6.30
CA ASN A 457 3.42 -16.97 5.92
C ASN A 457 3.30 -16.60 4.44
N ASP A 458 3.04 -17.57 3.56
CA ASP A 458 2.98 -17.33 2.12
C ASP A 458 1.65 -16.66 1.70
N ILE A 459 0.52 -17.00 2.37
CA ILE A 459 -0.79 -16.37 2.10
C ILE A 459 -0.78 -14.83 2.29
N PRO A 460 -0.24 -14.26 3.40
CA PRO A 460 -0.22 -12.81 3.56
C PRO A 460 0.70 -12.08 2.60
N THR A 461 1.82 -12.67 2.23
CA THR A 461 2.77 -12.08 1.26
C THR A 461 2.15 -12.07 -0.12
N TYR A 462 1.49 -13.14 -0.50
CA TYR A 462 0.80 -13.32 -1.75
C TYR A 462 -0.38 -12.34 -1.93
N LEU A 463 -1.21 -12.17 -0.90
CA LEU A 463 -2.33 -11.21 -0.90
C LEU A 463 -1.89 -9.75 -0.84
N LYS A 464 -0.71 -9.47 -0.28
CA LYS A 464 -0.20 -8.12 -0.05
C LYS A 464 0.51 -7.53 -1.27
N ASP A 465 1.18 -8.34 -2.05
CA ASP A 465 2.07 -7.88 -3.13
C ASP A 465 1.45 -8.02 -4.52
N GLY A 466 0.19 -8.50 -4.63
CA GLY A 466 -0.46 -8.73 -5.93
C GLY A 466 0.31 -9.73 -6.81
N GLY A 467 1.11 -10.58 -6.16
CA GLY A 467 1.99 -11.56 -6.80
C GLY A 467 1.20 -12.45 -7.76
N THR A 468 1.73 -12.59 -8.95
CA THR A 468 1.14 -13.46 -9.96
C THR A 468 1.27 -14.92 -9.49
N TYR A 469 0.28 -15.72 -9.82
CA TYR A 469 0.20 -17.17 -9.58
C TYR A 469 1.50 -17.93 -9.93
N PHE A 470 2.26 -17.37 -10.85
CA PHE A 470 3.55 -17.82 -11.35
C PHE A 470 4.62 -17.98 -10.25
N GLU A 471 4.78 -17.01 -9.34
CA GLU A 471 5.79 -17.10 -8.28
C GLU A 471 5.49 -18.20 -7.25
N TYR A 472 4.22 -18.49 -7.01
CA TYR A 472 3.80 -19.56 -6.12
C TYR A 472 4.20 -20.96 -6.63
N TYR A 473 4.04 -21.21 -7.93
CA TYR A 473 4.43 -22.49 -8.54
C TYR A 473 5.95 -22.64 -8.68
N TYR A 474 6.64 -21.57 -9.03
CA TYR A 474 8.10 -21.55 -9.12
C TYR A 474 8.76 -21.83 -7.76
N ALA A 475 8.25 -21.26 -6.68
CA ALA A 475 8.75 -21.50 -5.33
C ALA A 475 8.55 -22.96 -4.86
N ARG A 476 7.63 -23.72 -5.47
CA ARG A 476 7.37 -25.14 -5.17
C ARG A 476 8.10 -26.10 -6.13
N GLY A 477 8.91 -25.63 -7.06
CA GLY A 477 9.65 -26.47 -8.01
C GLY A 477 8.76 -27.19 -9.02
N MET A 478 7.57 -26.65 -9.30
CA MET A 478 6.67 -27.17 -10.35
C MET A 478 7.08 -26.61 -11.72
N ASP A 479 6.97 -27.44 -12.76
CA ASP A 479 7.32 -27.05 -14.12
C ASP A 479 6.40 -25.93 -14.62
N VAL A 480 7.00 -24.79 -14.94
CA VAL A 480 6.30 -23.54 -15.26
C VAL A 480 5.66 -23.57 -16.64
N SER A 481 6.16 -24.43 -17.54
CA SER A 481 5.62 -24.57 -18.91
C SER A 481 4.17 -25.03 -18.93
N SER A 482 3.73 -25.78 -17.92
CA SER A 482 2.34 -26.21 -17.76
C SER A 482 1.46 -25.20 -17.02
N ALA A 483 2.04 -24.19 -16.36
CA ALA A 483 1.33 -23.22 -15.53
C ALA A 483 0.75 -22.04 -16.32
N TYR A 484 1.25 -21.77 -17.53
CA TYR A 484 0.78 -20.67 -18.38
C TYR A 484 -0.67 -20.83 -18.86
N MET A 485 -1.20 -22.03 -18.85
CA MET A 485 -2.47 -22.32 -19.53
C MET A 485 -3.69 -22.47 -18.64
N SER A 486 -3.59 -22.38 -17.30
CA SER A 486 -4.78 -22.60 -16.46
C SER A 486 -4.72 -21.97 -15.08
N ALA A 487 -4.66 -20.66 -15.05
CA ALA A 487 -4.44 -19.92 -13.79
C ALA A 487 -5.61 -19.93 -12.79
N SER A 488 -6.83 -20.36 -13.13
CA SER A 488 -7.98 -20.06 -12.30
C SER A 488 -8.60 -21.23 -11.51
N LEU A 489 -8.44 -22.48 -11.91
CA LEU A 489 -9.08 -23.61 -11.21
C LEU A 489 -8.12 -24.70 -10.67
N TYR A 490 -6.84 -24.59 -10.90
CA TYR A 490 -5.84 -25.61 -10.57
C TYR A 490 -5.22 -25.51 -9.18
N LEU A 491 -5.83 -24.77 -8.24
CA LEU A 491 -5.39 -24.92 -6.84
C LEU A 491 -5.83 -26.31 -6.35
N PRO A 492 -4.89 -27.19 -6.01
CA PRO A 492 -5.26 -28.43 -5.38
C PRO A 492 -6.04 -28.08 -4.11
N SER A 493 -7.24 -28.63 -3.96
CA SER A 493 -7.90 -28.66 -2.66
C SER A 493 -6.88 -29.17 -1.65
N LEU A 494 -6.79 -28.51 -0.49
CA LEU A 494 -5.90 -28.97 0.59
C LEU A 494 -6.10 -30.47 0.79
N SER A 495 -5.00 -31.20 0.91
CA SER A 495 -5.05 -32.62 1.20
C SER A 495 -5.71 -32.87 2.56
N ILE A 496 -6.27 -34.05 2.76
CA ILE A 496 -6.88 -34.45 4.05
C ILE A 496 -5.87 -34.29 5.20
N ALA A 497 -4.59 -34.55 4.95
CA ALA A 497 -3.52 -34.37 5.92
C ALA A 497 -3.35 -32.89 6.31
N GLU A 498 -3.27 -31.97 5.34
CA GLU A 498 -3.15 -30.52 5.58
C GLU A 498 -4.40 -29.99 6.31
N LEU A 499 -5.59 -30.42 5.92
CA LEU A 499 -6.84 -30.05 6.61
C LEU A 499 -6.84 -30.52 8.08
N ALA A 500 -6.38 -31.76 8.33
CA ALA A 500 -6.26 -32.29 9.67
C ALA A 500 -5.23 -31.50 10.51
N GLU A 501 -4.09 -31.15 9.93
CA GLU A 501 -3.06 -30.34 10.58
C GLU A 501 -3.60 -28.96 10.99
N ILE A 502 -4.25 -28.25 10.10
CA ILE A 502 -4.88 -26.94 10.36
C ILE A 502 -5.93 -27.07 11.46
N TYR A 503 -6.76 -28.11 11.39
CA TYR A 503 -7.82 -28.35 12.37
C TYR A 503 -7.27 -28.62 13.77
N PHE A 504 -6.30 -29.53 13.93
CA PHE A 504 -5.69 -29.84 15.22
C PHE A 504 -4.92 -28.66 15.81
N TYR A 505 -4.21 -27.89 14.95
CA TYR A 505 -3.56 -26.66 15.39
C TYR A 505 -4.60 -25.60 15.82
N GLY A 506 -5.71 -25.50 15.11
CA GLY A 506 -6.84 -24.67 15.49
C GLY A 506 -7.44 -25.06 16.83
N VAL A 507 -7.64 -26.36 17.08
CA VAL A 507 -8.14 -26.87 18.36
C VAL A 507 -7.19 -26.52 19.52
N PHE A 508 -5.89 -26.68 19.33
CA PHE A 508 -4.89 -26.32 20.32
C PHE A 508 -4.89 -24.82 20.62
N THR A 509 -4.86 -23.99 19.57
CA THR A 509 -4.85 -22.53 19.68
C THR A 509 -6.10 -22.00 20.38
N LEU A 510 -7.28 -22.50 19.98
CA LEU A 510 -8.55 -22.12 20.60
C LEU A 510 -8.69 -22.66 22.02
N GLY A 511 -8.11 -23.83 22.33
CA GLY A 511 -8.00 -24.35 23.69
C GLY A 511 -7.27 -23.36 24.60
N CYS A 512 -6.10 -22.89 24.18
CA CYS A 512 -5.33 -21.87 24.89
C CYS A 512 -6.12 -20.56 25.00
N PHE A 513 -6.75 -20.11 23.90
CA PHE A 513 -7.56 -18.90 23.87
C PHE A 513 -8.72 -18.96 24.88
N PHE A 514 -9.54 -20.01 24.84
CA PHE A 514 -10.70 -20.15 25.73
C PHE A 514 -10.33 -20.32 27.18
N MET A 515 -9.18 -20.93 27.48
CA MET A 515 -8.64 -20.98 28.86
C MET A 515 -8.44 -19.55 29.41
N GLY A 516 -7.83 -18.68 28.62
CA GLY A 516 -7.65 -17.26 28.96
C GLY A 516 -8.96 -16.48 28.95
N TYR A 517 -9.77 -16.67 27.92
CA TYR A 517 -11.01 -15.94 27.70
C TYR A 517 -12.02 -16.14 28.84
N VAL A 518 -12.31 -17.40 29.20
CA VAL A 518 -13.26 -17.71 30.28
C VAL A 518 -12.77 -17.14 31.61
N SER A 519 -11.48 -17.27 31.94
CA SER A 519 -10.89 -16.68 33.13
C SER A 519 -10.98 -15.13 33.11
N LEU A 520 -10.70 -14.51 31.98
CA LEU A 520 -10.83 -13.06 31.81
C LEU A 520 -12.25 -12.57 32.07
N ILE A 521 -13.25 -13.23 31.47
CA ILE A 521 -14.68 -12.89 31.68
C ILE A 521 -15.07 -13.01 33.15
N LYS A 522 -14.66 -14.08 33.85
CA LYS A 522 -14.91 -14.25 35.28
C LYS A 522 -14.28 -13.12 36.09
N ARG A 523 -13.04 -12.72 35.79
CA ARG A 523 -12.34 -11.61 36.47
C ARG A 523 -13.02 -10.27 36.24
N ILE A 524 -13.52 -10.00 35.02
CA ILE A 524 -14.27 -8.79 34.68
C ILE A 524 -15.58 -8.76 35.48
N LYS A 525 -16.38 -9.84 35.43
CA LYS A 525 -17.64 -9.95 36.19
C LYS A 525 -17.45 -9.81 37.70
N GLY A 526 -16.39 -10.43 38.23
CA GLY A 526 -16.00 -10.36 39.65
C GLY A 526 -15.37 -9.03 40.05
N ARG A 527 -15.25 -8.04 39.15
CA ARG A 527 -14.52 -6.79 39.38
C ARG A 527 -13.11 -6.99 39.98
N ASN A 528 -12.51 -8.14 39.66
CA ASN A 528 -11.25 -8.60 40.23
C ASN A 528 -10.05 -8.38 39.30
N LEU A 529 -10.30 -7.98 38.05
CA LEU A 529 -9.27 -7.76 37.05
C LEU A 529 -8.18 -6.82 37.53
N TRP A 530 -8.55 -5.61 38.00
CA TRP A 530 -7.62 -4.64 38.53
C TRP A 530 -7.13 -4.97 39.94
N LYS A 531 -7.95 -5.63 40.76
CA LYS A 531 -7.57 -6.00 42.12
C LYS A 531 -6.40 -7.02 42.13
N ASN A 532 -6.40 -7.96 41.21
CA ASN A 532 -5.36 -9.00 41.07
C ASN A 532 -4.33 -8.71 39.98
N SER A 533 -4.23 -7.47 39.49
CA SER A 533 -3.22 -7.05 38.52
C SER A 533 -1.85 -6.84 39.18
N LEU A 534 -0.79 -7.30 38.52
CA LEU A 534 0.60 -6.98 38.86
C LEU A 534 0.85 -5.49 38.65
N LEU A 535 0.27 -4.92 37.59
CA LEU A 535 0.34 -3.51 37.28
C LEU A 535 -0.18 -2.64 38.45
N ARG A 536 -1.26 -3.08 39.11
CA ARG A 536 -1.75 -2.40 40.32
C ARG A 536 -0.72 -2.41 41.45
N VAL A 537 0.01 -3.51 41.64
CA VAL A 537 1.07 -3.59 42.67
C VAL A 537 2.20 -2.63 42.32
N ILE A 538 2.61 -2.59 41.06
CA ILE A 538 3.65 -1.68 40.56
C ILE A 538 3.19 -0.24 40.72
N VAL A 539 1.99 0.10 40.28
CA VAL A 539 1.43 1.46 40.41
C VAL A 539 1.33 1.89 41.86
N ARG A 540 0.89 1.01 42.78
CA ARG A 540 0.86 1.30 44.22
C ARG A 540 2.26 1.52 44.82
N PHE A 541 3.24 0.70 44.39
CA PHE A 541 4.62 0.84 44.81
C PHE A 541 5.22 2.15 44.33
N ILE A 542 5.03 2.49 43.05
CA ILE A 542 5.45 3.78 42.48
C ILE A 542 4.76 4.93 43.21
N TYR A 543 3.44 4.81 43.47
CA TYR A 543 2.68 5.85 44.21
C TYR A 543 3.20 6.04 45.65
N LYS A 544 3.54 4.94 46.35
CA LYS A 544 4.12 4.98 47.68
C LYS A 544 5.50 5.68 47.72
N ILE A 545 6.35 5.39 46.70
CA ILE A 545 7.63 6.09 46.53
C ILE A 545 7.39 7.56 46.19
N TYR A 546 6.47 7.83 45.31
CA TYR A 546 6.11 9.17 44.85
C TYR A 546 5.57 10.02 46.01
N ASP A 547 4.69 9.50 46.85
CA ASP A 547 4.03 10.25 47.92
C ASP A 547 5.00 10.68 49.05
N ASN A 548 6.03 9.89 49.31
CA ASN A 548 7.03 10.15 50.35
C ASN A 548 8.19 11.06 49.89
N ARG A 549 8.16 11.64 48.67
CA ARG A 549 9.25 12.44 48.12
C ARG A 549 8.92 13.93 47.98
N LYS A 550 9.97 14.78 48.00
CA LYS A 550 9.81 16.21 47.72
C LYS A 550 9.28 16.46 46.30
N LYS A 551 8.60 17.56 46.07
CA LYS A 551 7.92 17.89 44.82
C LYS A 551 8.83 17.80 43.58
N THR A 552 10.06 18.32 43.66
CA THR A 552 11.07 18.25 42.60
C THR A 552 11.39 16.81 42.21
N THR A 553 11.56 15.91 43.19
CA THR A 553 11.81 14.47 42.92
C THR A 553 10.59 13.79 42.27
N LYS A 554 9.38 14.19 42.67
CA LYS A 554 8.13 13.71 42.06
C LYS A 554 8.05 14.05 40.56
N THR A 555 8.39 15.30 40.22
CA THR A 555 8.39 15.78 38.83
C THR A 555 9.45 15.06 37.98
N VAL A 556 10.66 14.88 38.52
CA VAL A 556 11.74 14.16 37.84
C VAL A 556 11.36 12.68 37.59
N LEU A 557 10.77 12.01 38.59
CA LEU A 557 10.31 10.61 38.43
C LEU A 557 9.22 10.47 37.37
N LEU A 558 8.26 11.41 37.30
CA LEU A 558 7.25 11.45 36.27
C LEU A 558 7.84 11.64 34.87
N LEU A 559 8.80 12.56 34.71
CA LEU A 559 9.49 12.78 33.44
C LEU A 559 10.30 11.56 33.01
N CYS A 560 11.05 10.96 33.93
CA CYS A 560 11.80 9.73 33.65
C CYS A 560 10.86 8.58 33.20
N GLY A 561 9.73 8.40 33.89
CA GLY A 561 8.71 7.42 33.51
C GLY A 561 8.10 7.69 32.13
N PHE A 562 7.81 8.94 31.84
CA PHE A 562 7.29 9.39 30.53
C PHE A 562 8.28 9.07 29.39
N PHE A 563 9.56 9.45 29.52
CA PHE A 563 10.58 9.16 28.53
C PHE A 563 10.85 7.66 28.36
N LEU A 564 10.74 6.88 29.45
CA LEU A 564 10.89 5.43 29.40
C LEU A 564 9.75 4.78 28.59
N VAL A 565 8.51 5.23 28.80
CA VAL A 565 7.35 4.76 28.00
C VAL A 565 7.50 5.12 26.54
N GLN A 566 7.96 6.33 26.23
CA GLN A 566 8.23 6.74 24.83
C GLN A 566 9.34 5.89 24.21
N GLY A 567 10.43 5.64 24.93
CA GLY A 567 11.52 4.77 24.47
C GLY A 567 11.06 3.35 24.17
N ILE A 568 10.19 2.79 25.00
CA ILE A 568 9.60 1.46 24.77
C ILE A 568 8.66 1.51 23.54
N ALA A 569 7.84 2.54 23.39
CA ALA A 569 6.91 2.68 22.28
C ALA A 569 7.62 2.77 20.91
N VAL A 570 8.80 3.41 20.87
CA VAL A 570 9.64 3.48 19.65
C VAL A 570 10.13 2.10 19.22
N LEU A 571 10.36 1.16 20.16
CA LEU A 571 10.77 -0.21 19.84
C LEU A 571 9.68 -1.01 19.11
N PHE A 572 8.41 -0.68 19.32
CA PHE A 572 7.28 -1.41 18.75
C PHE A 572 6.75 -0.87 17.39
N ARG A 573 7.33 0.19 16.85
CA ARG A 573 7.13 0.80 15.50
C ARG A 573 5.83 0.47 14.75
N ASN A 574 4.67 0.48 15.41
CA ASN A 574 3.38 0.30 14.74
C ASN A 574 2.49 1.55 14.91
N GLY A 575 1.52 1.73 13.99
CA GLY A 575 0.66 2.92 13.96
C GLY A 575 -0.15 3.14 15.25
N VAL A 576 -0.53 2.06 15.96
CA VAL A 576 -1.31 2.14 17.20
C VAL A 576 -0.45 2.68 18.34
N THR A 577 0.81 2.23 18.47
CA THR A 577 1.73 2.75 19.49
C THR A 577 2.09 4.21 19.24
N MET A 578 2.27 4.63 17.99
CA MET A 578 2.47 6.05 17.63
C MET A 578 1.27 6.92 18.02
N LEU A 579 0.05 6.45 17.78
CA LEU A 579 -1.16 7.17 18.17
C LEU A 579 -1.26 7.32 19.70
N LEU A 580 -0.96 6.25 20.44
CA LEU A 580 -0.97 6.29 21.92
C LEU A 580 0.08 7.24 22.48
N VAL A 581 1.28 7.31 21.92
CA VAL A 581 2.33 8.27 22.26
C VAL A 581 1.84 9.69 22.02
N LEU A 582 1.27 9.97 20.86
CA LEU A 582 0.74 11.29 20.51
C LEU A 582 -0.38 11.74 21.45
N LEU A 583 -1.27 10.85 21.86
CA LEU A 583 -2.31 11.14 22.86
C LEU A 583 -1.70 11.43 24.23
N ALA A 584 -0.66 10.70 24.63
CA ALA A 584 0.06 10.94 25.87
C ALA A 584 0.78 12.31 25.86
N ASP A 585 1.41 12.69 24.76
CA ASP A 585 2.07 13.97 24.57
C ASP A 585 1.09 15.14 24.66
N VAL A 586 -0.07 15.04 24.03
CA VAL A 586 -1.17 16.03 24.14
C VAL A 586 -1.64 16.15 25.59
N GLY A 587 -1.76 15.02 26.32
CA GLY A 587 -2.11 15.01 27.74
C GLY A 587 -1.07 15.72 28.61
N VAL A 588 0.21 15.46 28.40
CA VAL A 588 1.31 16.13 29.12
C VAL A 588 1.35 17.63 28.79
N PHE A 589 1.21 17.98 27.52
CA PHE A 589 1.14 19.37 27.08
C PHE A 589 -0.01 20.14 27.75
N TYR A 590 -1.19 19.55 27.83
CA TYR A 590 -2.34 20.13 28.54
C TYR A 590 -2.05 20.37 30.01
N VAL A 591 -1.45 19.40 30.70
CA VAL A 591 -1.09 19.54 32.15
C VAL A 591 -0.07 20.66 32.38
N VAL A 592 0.96 20.75 31.51
CA VAL A 592 1.98 21.79 31.57
C VAL A 592 1.38 23.17 31.33
N LEU A 593 0.58 23.33 30.27
CA LEU A 593 -0.11 24.60 29.96
C LEU A 593 -0.99 25.07 31.13
N ASN A 594 -1.79 24.15 31.66
CA ASN A 594 -2.68 24.47 32.78
C ASN A 594 -1.86 24.89 34.05
N GLY A 595 -0.73 24.22 34.27
CA GLY A 595 0.21 24.59 35.34
C GLY A 595 0.82 25.99 35.14
N LEU A 596 1.15 26.38 33.92
CA LEU A 596 1.67 27.72 33.61
C LEU A 596 0.61 28.79 33.78
N LEU A 597 -0.61 28.58 33.30
CA LEU A 597 -1.73 29.50 33.46
C LEU A 597 -2.07 29.75 34.96
N LEU A 598 -2.00 28.71 35.79
CA LEU A 598 -2.21 28.82 37.22
C LEU A 598 -1.11 29.64 37.91
N LYS A 599 0.16 29.48 37.52
CA LYS A 599 1.29 30.28 38.03
C LYS A 599 1.14 31.74 37.63
N GLU A 600 0.69 32.02 36.40
CA GLU A 600 0.47 33.40 35.94
C GLU A 600 -0.61 34.13 36.76
N LYS A 601 -1.69 33.43 37.11
CA LYS A 601 -2.73 33.98 38.01
C LYS A 601 -2.18 34.31 39.39
N LEU A 602 -1.35 33.43 39.96
CA LEU A 602 -0.70 33.69 41.24
C LEU A 602 0.26 34.89 41.17
N LYS A 603 1.08 34.96 40.09
CA LYS A 603 2.01 36.07 39.86
C LYS A 603 1.29 37.40 39.76
N LYS A 604 0.22 37.47 38.98
CA LYS A 604 -0.63 38.66 38.84
C LYS A 604 -1.20 39.10 40.20
N GLY A 605 -1.67 38.15 41.02
CA GLY A 605 -2.13 38.45 42.37
C GLY A 605 -1.05 39.04 43.29
N ILE A 606 0.17 38.49 43.20
CA ILE A 606 1.32 39.04 43.98
C ILE A 606 1.67 40.46 43.48
N GLU A 607 1.67 40.68 42.16
CA GLU A 607 1.95 41.98 41.54
C GLU A 607 0.93 43.06 41.98
N GLU A 608 -0.35 42.74 41.96
CA GLU A 608 -1.43 43.64 42.39
C GLU A 608 -1.26 44.05 43.89
N ILE A 609 -0.98 43.08 44.75
CA ILE A 609 -0.74 43.34 46.19
C ILE A 609 0.55 44.15 46.39
N ALA A 610 1.61 43.86 45.64
CA ALA A 610 2.88 44.59 45.69
C ALA A 610 2.76 46.03 45.20
N LEU A 611 1.84 46.32 44.25
CA LEU A 611 1.54 47.67 43.77
C LEU A 611 0.64 48.46 44.74
N GLY A 612 0.28 47.88 45.88
CA GLY A 612 -0.54 48.53 46.90
C GLY A 612 -2.04 48.28 46.79
N ASN A 613 -2.49 47.45 45.90
CA ASN A 613 -3.91 47.07 45.80
C ASN A 613 -4.22 45.94 46.80
N MET A 614 -4.39 46.31 48.06
CA MET A 614 -4.59 45.40 49.19
C MET A 614 -5.98 44.77 49.24
N GLU A 615 -6.96 45.29 48.46
CA GLU A 615 -8.28 44.70 48.33
C GLU A 615 -8.35 43.57 47.28
N TYR A 616 -7.31 43.44 46.46
CA TYR A 616 -7.23 42.40 45.46
C TYR A 616 -7.14 41.01 46.12
N GLN A 617 -8.05 40.12 45.76
CA GLN A 617 -8.05 38.71 46.17
C GLN A 617 -7.85 37.81 44.96
N ILE A 618 -6.88 36.90 45.04
CA ILE A 618 -6.68 35.88 44.03
C ILE A 618 -7.91 34.96 44.02
N PRO A 619 -8.61 34.78 42.85
CA PRO A 619 -9.76 33.88 42.75
C PRO A 619 -9.36 32.45 43.05
N LEU A 620 -9.95 31.80 44.03
CA LEU A 620 -9.67 30.42 44.44
C LEU A 620 -10.31 29.37 43.51
N GLN A 621 -11.28 29.77 42.70
CA GLN A 621 -11.92 28.84 41.75
C GLN A 621 -10.97 28.24 40.74
N GLY A 622 -10.93 26.88 40.64
CA GLY A 622 -10.05 26.13 39.76
C GLY A 622 -8.66 25.87 40.30
N LEU A 623 -8.26 26.47 41.42
CA LEU A 623 -7.01 26.16 42.09
C LEU A 623 -7.15 24.90 42.95
N ARG A 624 -6.13 24.03 42.96
CA ARG A 624 -6.11 22.79 43.74
C ARG A 624 -4.72 22.56 44.38
N GLY A 625 -4.71 21.84 45.51
CA GLY A 625 -3.49 21.40 46.18
C GLY A 625 -2.62 22.58 46.70
N GLU A 626 -1.34 22.60 46.36
CA GLU A 626 -0.40 23.63 46.82
C GLU A 626 -0.69 25.03 46.24
N ASN A 627 -1.14 25.13 45.03
CA ASN A 627 -1.48 26.44 44.43
C ASN A 627 -2.69 27.08 45.13
N LEU A 628 -3.64 26.28 45.61
CA LEU A 628 -4.75 26.76 46.44
C LEU A 628 -4.21 27.30 47.78
N LYS A 629 -3.39 26.52 48.48
CA LYS A 629 -2.80 26.94 49.75
C LYS A 629 -1.95 28.22 49.60
N LEU A 630 -1.21 28.32 48.49
CA LEU A 630 -0.40 29.51 48.20
C LEU A 630 -1.27 30.74 47.96
N ALA A 631 -2.36 30.59 47.20
CA ALA A 631 -3.33 31.66 46.98
C ALA A 631 -4.03 32.10 48.28
N GLU A 632 -4.41 31.14 49.14
CA GLU A 632 -4.98 31.44 50.47
C GLU A 632 -3.99 32.18 51.37
N MET A 633 -2.71 31.77 51.37
CA MET A 633 -1.67 32.47 52.13
C MET A 633 -1.42 33.89 51.62
N ILE A 634 -1.38 34.08 50.30
CA ILE A 634 -1.18 35.39 49.69
C ILE A 634 -2.38 36.29 50.00
N ASN A 635 -3.61 35.79 49.88
CA ASN A 635 -4.83 36.53 50.27
C ASN A 635 -4.80 36.84 51.78
N GLY A 636 -4.34 35.93 52.64
CA GLY A 636 -4.17 36.12 54.05
C GLY A 636 -3.15 37.24 54.42
N ILE A 637 -2.02 37.26 53.67
CA ILE A 637 -1.02 38.32 53.82
C ILE A 637 -1.61 39.68 53.41
N ALA A 638 -2.35 39.75 52.28
CA ALA A 638 -3.00 40.98 51.84
C ALA A 638 -3.97 41.49 52.86
N ASN A 639 -4.84 40.64 53.42
CA ASN A 639 -5.79 40.98 54.47
C ASN A 639 -5.09 41.44 55.77
N GLY A 640 -4.04 40.73 56.20
CA GLY A 640 -3.24 41.09 57.37
C GLY A 640 -2.57 42.45 57.22
N PHE A 641 -2.02 42.75 56.05
CA PHE A 641 -1.41 44.01 55.74
C PHE A 641 -2.43 45.15 55.70
N HIS A 642 -3.61 44.90 55.08
CA HIS A 642 -4.72 45.84 55.07
C HIS A 642 -5.17 46.21 56.49
N MET A 643 -5.36 45.21 57.36
CA MET A 643 -5.72 45.45 58.77
C MET A 643 -4.63 46.22 59.52
N ALA A 644 -3.35 45.88 59.26
CA ALA A 644 -2.23 46.60 59.91
C ALA A 644 -2.17 48.10 59.50
N VAL A 645 -2.39 48.39 58.20
CA VAL A 645 -2.44 49.77 57.70
C VAL A 645 -3.68 50.50 58.25
N GLU A 646 -4.81 49.86 58.31
CA GLU A 646 -6.04 50.44 58.89
C GLU A 646 -5.84 50.78 60.43
N GLU A 647 -5.25 49.82 61.10
CA GLU A 647 -4.91 50.04 62.55
C GLU A 647 -3.88 51.15 62.73
N ALA A 648 -2.81 51.22 61.89
CA ALA A 648 -1.85 52.28 61.88
C ALA A 648 -2.52 53.64 61.59
N MET A 649 -3.37 53.74 60.61
CA MET A 649 -4.13 54.96 60.30
C MET A 649 -5.05 55.37 61.45
N LYS A 650 -5.70 54.40 62.10
CA LYS A 650 -6.55 54.65 63.26
C LYS A 650 -5.76 55.17 64.40
N ASN A 651 -4.59 54.60 64.70
CA ASN A 651 -3.65 55.06 65.71
C ASN A 651 -3.14 56.47 65.43
N GLU A 652 -2.83 56.79 64.17
CA GLU A 652 -2.39 58.12 63.75
C GLU A 652 -3.52 59.14 63.88
N ARG A 653 -4.77 58.81 63.56
CA ARG A 653 -5.93 59.68 63.85
C ARG A 653 -6.13 59.87 65.33
N LEU A 654 -6.04 58.83 66.16
CA LEU A 654 -6.14 58.92 67.56
C LEU A 654 -5.05 59.83 68.16
N LYS A 655 -3.79 59.74 67.70
CA LYS A 655 -2.72 60.67 68.09
C LYS A 655 -3.04 62.13 67.73
N THR A 656 -3.54 62.33 66.50
CA THR A 656 -3.91 63.66 66.02
C THR A 656 -5.05 64.24 66.81
N ASP A 657 -6.06 63.45 67.10
CA ASP A 657 -7.19 63.87 67.93
C ASP A 657 -6.77 64.13 69.38
N LEU A 658 -5.86 63.29 69.91
CA LEU A 658 -5.33 63.47 71.25
C LEU A 658 -4.47 64.74 71.33
N ILE A 659 -3.61 65.01 70.38
CA ILE A 659 -2.79 66.25 70.31
C ILE A 659 -3.71 67.48 70.20
N THR A 660 -4.77 67.39 69.35
CA THR A 660 -5.72 68.49 69.20
C THR A 660 -6.51 68.77 70.46
N ASN A 661 -7.05 67.72 71.10
CA ASN A 661 -7.82 67.83 72.32
C ASN A 661 -6.91 68.31 73.49
N VAL A 662 -5.71 67.74 73.69
CA VAL A 662 -4.76 68.15 74.71
C VAL A 662 -4.34 69.60 74.48
N SER A 663 -4.11 69.99 73.23
CA SER A 663 -3.76 71.39 72.89
C SER A 663 -4.90 72.34 73.28
N HIS A 664 -6.14 71.93 73.03
CA HIS A 664 -7.33 72.70 73.41
C HIS A 664 -7.46 72.79 74.94
N ASP A 665 -7.32 71.64 75.64
CA ASP A 665 -7.51 71.54 77.09
C ASP A 665 -6.38 72.23 77.84
N ILE A 666 -5.15 72.35 77.31
CA ILE A 666 -4.09 73.12 77.86
C ILE A 666 -4.30 74.61 77.56
N LYS A 667 -4.77 74.97 76.38
CA LYS A 667 -4.95 76.36 75.98
C LYS A 667 -5.97 77.07 76.85
N THR A 668 -7.06 76.36 77.22
CA THR A 668 -8.14 76.97 78.05
C THR A 668 -7.66 77.36 79.43
N PRO A 669 -7.01 76.48 80.29
CA PRO A 669 -6.52 76.86 81.57
C PRO A 669 -5.35 77.85 81.48
N LEU A 670 -4.47 77.69 80.42
CA LEU A 670 -3.37 78.62 80.22
C LEU A 670 -3.86 80.04 79.92
N THR A 671 -4.89 80.14 79.08
CA THR A 671 -5.54 81.44 78.80
C THR A 671 -6.20 82.00 80.03
N SER A 672 -6.80 81.17 80.91
CA SER A 672 -7.38 81.57 82.19
C SER A 672 -6.29 82.06 83.14
N ILE A 673 -5.15 81.34 83.22
CA ILE A 673 -3.98 81.79 84.06
C ILE A 673 -3.47 83.15 83.56
N ILE A 674 -3.25 83.30 82.22
CA ILE A 674 -2.83 84.54 81.61
C ILE A 674 -3.80 85.70 81.97
N ASN A 675 -5.09 85.42 81.83
CA ASN A 675 -6.13 86.42 82.18
C ASN A 675 -6.09 86.75 83.66
N TYR A 676 -5.97 85.74 84.54
CA TYR A 676 -5.85 86.04 85.99
C TYR A 676 -4.55 86.81 86.36
N VAL A 677 -3.44 86.46 85.76
CA VAL A 677 -2.20 87.19 85.93
C VAL A 677 -2.34 88.60 85.38
N ALA A 678 -3.00 88.82 84.26
CA ALA A 678 -3.30 90.15 83.70
C ALA A 678 -4.21 90.96 84.61
N ILE A 679 -5.23 90.35 85.22
CA ILE A 679 -6.13 90.97 86.18
C ILE A 679 -5.35 91.31 87.50
N LEU A 680 -4.56 90.40 87.98
CA LEU A 680 -3.70 90.64 89.13
C LEU A 680 -2.69 91.75 88.86
N LYS A 681 -2.15 91.87 87.69
CA LYS A 681 -1.21 92.94 87.31
C LYS A 681 -1.91 94.31 87.12
N GLN A 682 -3.25 94.33 86.85
CA GLN A 682 -4.05 95.59 86.82
C GLN A 682 -4.61 96.00 88.19
N SER A 683 -4.68 95.09 89.11
CA SER A 683 -5.11 95.35 90.42
C SER A 683 -3.92 95.89 91.26
N ASP A 684 -3.99 97.16 91.63
CA ASP A 684 -2.98 97.89 92.44
C ASP A 684 -2.94 97.30 93.85
N ILE A 685 -2.25 96.13 93.97
CA ILE A 685 -2.04 95.46 95.26
C ILE A 685 -0.83 96.03 95.96
N ALA A 686 -1.11 96.77 97.03
CA ALA A 686 -0.11 97.50 97.85
C ALA A 686 0.77 96.60 98.73
N ASP A 687 0.70 95.27 98.71
CA ASP A 687 1.49 94.34 99.50
C ASP A 687 2.76 93.84 98.71
N PRO A 688 3.96 94.24 99.20
CA PRO A 688 5.24 93.92 98.54
C PRO A 688 5.56 92.43 98.38
N LYS A 689 4.91 91.50 99.16
CA LYS A 689 5.06 90.07 99.07
C LYS A 689 4.30 89.43 97.92
N ILE A 690 3.20 90.05 97.51
CA ILE A 690 2.34 89.52 96.44
C ILE A 690 2.83 90.03 95.08
N GLN A 691 3.55 91.12 94.95
CA GLN A 691 4.13 91.62 93.71
C GLN A 691 5.31 90.80 93.18
N GLY A 692 5.88 89.92 94.00
CA GLY A 692 7.04 89.10 93.67
C GLY A 692 6.69 87.69 93.16
N TYR A 693 5.38 87.28 93.15
CA TYR A 693 4.89 86.05 92.58
C TYR A 693 4.24 86.34 91.21
#